data_51c290b4eef9fdc1f9598c760db1941d
#
_entry.id   51c290b4eef9fdc1f9598c760db1941d
#
_cell.length_a   1.000
_cell.length_b   1.000
_cell.length_c   1.000
_cell.angle_alpha   90.00
_cell.angle_beta   90.00
_cell.angle_gamma   90.00
#
_symmetry.space_group_name_H-M   'P 1'
#
loop_
_entity.id
_entity.type
_entity.pdbx_description
1 polymer ?
#
loop_
_entity_poly.entity_id
_entity_poly.type
_entity_poly.pdbx_seq_one_letter_code
_entity_poly.pdbx_strand_id
1 'polypeptide(L)'
;MDINARLDDVALTRIQAADMFAEFALNPLPAALASVQGTHPRLYLTPDRIRELRQTITSTHAELWREVLTLAENAVRRGPPAYREDDGWSGEEQLWQREVGNTIPYLALASVLTEDPRFLNAAREWALVSCAYPTWGLGRIDGMDLSTGHQLFGLALIYDWCYDGLGEETRQRLRETFELRAGAMFRAAASGTAWWGKSYLQNHLWVNVCGLSAVGFALYGELDQAEFWIGLPLVKFRTTMEALGSDGASHEGIGYWQYGVEYMLKFMMLARQLLGEDLFVGEWWPNTAGYCQYLMLPRHAWSRTNCNVDLADCPRGNWYGPDTLLRGLATVFTDGRAQWLAEQVDSAGIDAPGAKWLNLFWYDPTLTPMPPTDLPTLRHFSDMGIVSARTDWSGDEALMVFKCGPFIGHDALQVFDYDPGGGHVHPDANHFVLFADGEWLIRDDGYCAKWTAQHNTLLVDGQGQMGEGAQWFRGSIPLSAKARPRILRAESTDDLDIIVADAAEAYAKKAGVERFTRHLLFVKPAALIVVDDIVLKAPRDLELRFHPGPQEGEEQGAAFICRTEKGTTLRIEPLTRDGVSTSATIVVAQGNHGNDLHLYTVAMHKKTATWRNATAFSWAPDGEQPQPVTFAEDGASMHFTVGDRTVGITP
;
A
#
# COMPACT_ATOMS: atom_id res chain seq x y z
N MET A 1 -10.85 2.38 -31.36
CA MET A 1 -10.42 3.75 -31.74
C MET A 1 -8.90 3.70 -31.83
N ASP A 2 -8.36 3.99 -33.00
CA ASP A 2 -6.92 3.84 -33.25
C ASP A 2 -6.14 4.80 -32.34
N ILE A 3 -5.32 4.25 -31.47
CA ILE A 3 -4.45 4.99 -30.55
C ILE A 3 -3.47 5.88 -31.32
N ASN A 4 -3.04 5.45 -32.50
CA ASN A 4 -2.14 6.22 -33.37
C ASN A 4 -2.81 7.48 -33.90
N ALA A 5 -4.10 7.43 -34.25
CA ALA A 5 -4.85 8.61 -34.72
C ALA A 5 -5.05 9.67 -33.63
N ARG A 6 -5.11 9.29 -32.34
CA ARG A 6 -5.17 10.25 -31.21
C ARG A 6 -3.83 10.85 -30.84
N LEU A 7 -2.75 10.11 -31.07
CA LEU A 7 -1.38 10.61 -30.81
C LEU A 7 -0.90 11.54 -31.92
N ASP A 8 -1.41 11.39 -33.15
CA ASP A 8 -1.13 12.27 -34.27
C ASP A 8 -1.85 13.64 -34.15
N ASP A 9 -3.00 13.71 -33.46
CA ASP A 9 -3.68 14.97 -33.15
C ASP A 9 -2.94 15.82 -32.08
N VAL A 10 -2.03 15.23 -31.32
CA VAL A 10 -1.05 15.93 -30.49
C VAL A 10 0.28 16.07 -31.27
N ALA A 11 0.19 16.52 -32.50
CA ALA A 11 1.34 16.78 -33.36
C ALA A 11 2.13 18.01 -32.86
N LEU A 12 2.85 17.80 -31.77
CA LEU A 12 3.99 18.64 -31.44
C LEU A 12 5.00 18.47 -32.59
N THR A 13 5.30 19.56 -33.27
CA THR A 13 6.39 19.53 -34.23
C THR A 13 7.67 19.03 -33.53
N ARG A 14 8.53 18.32 -34.24
CA ARG A 14 9.78 17.75 -33.70
C ARG A 14 10.63 18.78 -32.93
N ILE A 15 10.55 20.06 -33.32
CA ILE A 15 11.25 21.19 -32.69
C ILE A 15 10.59 21.58 -31.35
N GLN A 16 9.26 21.65 -31.28
CA GLN A 16 8.53 21.94 -30.04
C GLN A 16 8.69 20.81 -29.00
N ALA A 17 8.79 19.56 -29.46
CA ALA A 17 9.08 18.42 -28.57
C ALA A 17 10.49 18.53 -27.96
N ALA A 18 11.50 18.90 -28.74
CA ALA A 18 12.87 19.03 -28.25
C ALA A 18 13.00 20.13 -27.19
N ASP A 19 12.38 21.29 -27.41
CA ASP A 19 12.43 22.41 -26.46
C ASP A 19 11.64 22.10 -25.17
N MET A 20 10.46 21.48 -25.30
CA MET A 20 9.61 21.15 -24.16
C MET A 20 10.20 20.06 -23.28
N PHE A 21 11.02 19.17 -23.82
CA PHE A 21 11.58 18.02 -23.13
C PHE A 21 13.07 18.18 -22.76
N ALA A 22 13.68 19.32 -23.08
CA ALA A 22 15.09 19.59 -22.78
C ALA A 22 15.42 19.47 -21.29
N GLU A 23 14.46 19.75 -20.40
CA GLU A 23 14.61 19.61 -18.95
C GLU A 23 14.83 18.15 -18.49
N PHE A 24 14.42 17.17 -19.31
CA PHE A 24 14.58 15.75 -19.03
C PHE A 24 15.85 15.15 -19.64
N ALA A 25 16.63 15.92 -20.39
CA ALA A 25 17.92 15.47 -20.87
C ALA A 25 18.93 15.37 -19.72
N LEU A 26 19.70 14.28 -19.69
CA LEU A 26 20.77 14.11 -18.71
C LEU A 26 21.99 14.92 -19.15
N ASN A 27 22.17 16.12 -18.58
CA ASN A 27 23.28 17.01 -18.91
C ASN A 27 23.90 17.64 -17.63
N PRO A 28 25.15 17.34 -17.27
CA PRO A 28 26.04 16.40 -17.97
C PRO A 28 25.60 14.93 -17.80
N LEU A 29 25.94 14.12 -18.81
CA LEU A 29 25.67 12.70 -18.78
C LEU A 29 26.46 12.02 -17.65
N PRO A 30 25.82 11.20 -16.76
CA PRO A 30 26.54 10.46 -15.74
C PRO A 30 27.59 9.51 -16.33
N ALA A 31 28.81 9.57 -15.78
CA ALA A 31 29.93 8.74 -16.29
C ALA A 31 29.61 7.23 -16.17
N ALA A 32 28.87 6.81 -15.14
CA ALA A 32 28.46 5.43 -14.98
C ALA A 32 27.59 4.96 -16.15
N LEU A 33 26.61 5.77 -16.58
CA LEU A 33 25.75 5.45 -17.72
C LEU A 33 26.53 5.42 -19.04
N ALA A 34 27.42 6.38 -19.25
CA ALA A 34 28.30 6.41 -20.44
C ALA A 34 29.16 5.14 -20.56
N SER A 35 29.60 4.57 -19.43
CA SER A 35 30.45 3.38 -19.40
C SER A 35 29.76 2.10 -19.89
N VAL A 36 28.43 2.03 -19.83
CA VAL A 36 27.64 0.87 -20.25
C VAL A 36 27.01 1.02 -21.63
N GLN A 37 27.27 2.12 -22.32
CA GLN A 37 26.79 2.32 -23.68
C GLN A 37 27.21 1.19 -24.61
N GLY A 38 26.26 0.62 -25.36
CA GLY A 38 26.52 -0.49 -26.31
C GLY A 38 26.84 -1.83 -25.66
N THR A 39 26.64 -1.99 -24.33
CA THR A 39 26.82 -3.26 -23.64
C THR A 39 25.49 -3.86 -23.20
N HIS A 40 25.36 -5.19 -23.31
CA HIS A 40 24.23 -5.99 -22.80
C HIS A 40 24.77 -7.30 -22.19
N PRO A 41 24.13 -7.80 -21.10
CA PRO A 41 23.13 -7.14 -20.28
C PRO A 41 23.71 -6.07 -19.37
N ARG A 42 22.86 -5.10 -18.96
CA ARG A 42 23.21 -4.00 -18.04
C ARG A 42 22.13 -3.74 -16.96
N LEU A 43 20.87 -4.14 -17.19
CA LEU A 43 19.78 -3.97 -16.23
C LEU A 43 19.86 -5.05 -15.15
N TYR A 44 20.25 -4.71 -13.93
CA TYR A 44 20.47 -5.64 -12.80
C TYR A 44 21.54 -6.72 -13.08
N LEU A 45 21.66 -7.19 -14.31
CA LEU A 45 22.61 -8.20 -14.73
C LEU A 45 23.85 -7.57 -15.36
N THR A 46 24.98 -8.20 -15.06
CA THR A 46 26.25 -8.05 -15.79
C THR A 46 26.80 -9.44 -16.05
N PRO A 47 27.79 -9.63 -16.94
CA PRO A 47 28.43 -10.94 -17.10
C PRO A 47 28.98 -11.52 -15.80
N ASP A 48 29.48 -10.67 -14.90
CA ASP A 48 29.98 -11.09 -13.58
C ASP A 48 28.83 -11.57 -12.68
N ARG A 49 27.73 -10.81 -12.62
CA ARG A 49 26.56 -11.18 -11.83
C ARG A 49 25.91 -12.48 -12.33
N ILE A 50 25.88 -12.71 -13.62
CA ILE A 50 25.41 -13.98 -14.19
C ILE A 50 26.27 -15.15 -13.70
N ARG A 51 27.60 -15.01 -13.71
CA ARG A 51 28.50 -16.07 -13.19
C ARG A 51 28.28 -16.33 -11.71
N GLU A 52 28.10 -15.29 -10.93
CA GLU A 52 27.79 -15.38 -9.50
C GLU A 52 26.44 -16.09 -9.27
N LEU A 53 25.39 -15.64 -9.94
CA LEU A 53 24.06 -16.25 -9.81
C LEU A 53 24.06 -17.74 -10.17
N ARG A 54 24.76 -18.15 -11.24
CA ARG A 54 24.90 -19.58 -11.60
C ARG A 54 25.53 -20.42 -10.51
N GLN A 55 26.34 -19.85 -9.62
CA GLN A 55 26.89 -20.53 -8.45
C GLN A 55 25.91 -20.53 -7.28
N THR A 56 25.26 -19.39 -7.02
CA THR A 56 24.38 -19.23 -5.86
C THR A 56 23.05 -19.95 -6.01
N ILE A 57 22.49 -20.08 -7.22
CA ILE A 57 21.27 -20.87 -7.50
C ILE A 57 21.40 -22.37 -7.21
N THR A 58 22.62 -22.87 -7.06
CA THR A 58 22.89 -24.27 -6.64
C THR A 58 23.22 -24.38 -5.16
N SER A 59 23.23 -23.30 -4.42
CA SER A 59 23.63 -23.22 -3.01
C SER A 59 22.69 -22.31 -2.20
N THR A 60 23.10 -21.10 -1.89
CA THR A 60 22.37 -20.17 -1.00
C THR A 60 21.02 -19.69 -1.56
N HIS A 61 20.84 -19.66 -2.87
CA HIS A 61 19.64 -19.21 -3.55
C HIS A 61 18.81 -20.38 -4.15
N ALA A 62 19.10 -21.63 -3.78
CA ALA A 62 18.51 -22.80 -4.44
C ALA A 62 16.98 -22.87 -4.33
N GLU A 63 16.42 -22.50 -3.17
CA GLU A 63 14.96 -22.48 -2.95
C GLU A 63 14.31 -21.39 -3.79
N LEU A 64 14.83 -20.17 -3.73
CA LEU A 64 14.34 -19.03 -4.51
C LEU A 64 14.41 -19.31 -6.01
N TRP A 65 15.49 -19.94 -6.46
CA TRP A 65 15.65 -20.35 -7.85
C TRP A 65 14.60 -21.40 -8.28
N ARG A 66 14.31 -22.37 -7.41
CA ARG A 66 13.30 -23.40 -7.69
C ARG A 66 11.93 -22.78 -7.94
N GLU A 67 11.56 -21.77 -7.16
CA GLU A 67 10.31 -21.02 -7.37
C GLU A 67 10.32 -20.28 -8.71
N VAL A 68 11.37 -19.53 -9.01
CA VAL A 68 11.55 -18.80 -10.28
C VAL A 68 11.50 -19.75 -11.47
N LEU A 69 12.21 -20.87 -11.41
CA LEU A 69 12.23 -21.87 -12.48
C LEU A 69 10.85 -22.51 -12.69
N THR A 70 10.14 -22.80 -11.62
CA THR A 70 8.78 -23.35 -11.68
C THR A 70 7.83 -22.39 -12.40
N LEU A 71 7.92 -21.09 -12.10
CA LEU A 71 7.12 -20.05 -12.76
C LEU A 71 7.49 -19.92 -14.25
N ALA A 72 8.77 -19.98 -14.58
CA ALA A 72 9.24 -19.97 -15.98
C ALA A 72 8.75 -21.20 -16.75
N GLU A 73 8.84 -22.40 -16.17
CA GLU A 73 8.34 -23.63 -16.81
C GLU A 73 6.80 -23.63 -16.98
N ASN A 74 6.07 -23.07 -16.02
CA ASN A 74 4.63 -22.86 -16.15
C ASN A 74 4.33 -21.91 -17.32
N ALA A 75 5.09 -20.84 -17.47
CA ALA A 75 4.94 -19.91 -18.57
C ALA A 75 5.23 -20.55 -19.94
N VAL A 76 6.27 -21.42 -20.04
CA VAL A 76 6.56 -22.19 -21.25
C VAL A 76 5.38 -23.09 -21.62
N ARG A 77 4.79 -23.79 -20.62
CA ARG A 77 3.65 -24.71 -20.87
C ARG A 77 2.36 -23.97 -21.25
N ARG A 78 2.11 -22.83 -20.64
CA ARG A 78 0.89 -22.04 -20.86
C ARG A 78 0.91 -21.30 -22.20
N GLY A 79 2.07 -20.82 -22.61
CA GLY A 79 2.21 -19.88 -23.72
C GLY A 79 1.63 -18.49 -23.40
N PRO A 80 1.88 -17.48 -24.24
CA PRO A 80 1.34 -16.15 -24.07
C PRO A 80 -0.17 -16.14 -24.32
N PRO A 81 -0.96 -15.35 -23.54
CA PRO A 81 -2.39 -15.26 -23.75
C PRO A 81 -2.71 -14.54 -25.07
N ALA A 82 -3.77 -14.98 -25.75
CA ALA A 82 -4.32 -14.23 -26.85
C ALA A 82 -4.90 -12.90 -26.37
N TYR A 83 -4.86 -11.86 -27.23
CA TYR A 83 -5.53 -10.62 -26.93
C TYR A 83 -7.02 -10.83 -26.68
N ARG A 84 -7.54 -10.19 -25.64
CA ARG A 84 -8.97 -10.20 -25.31
C ARG A 84 -9.45 -8.75 -25.23
N GLU A 85 -10.47 -8.41 -25.99
CA GLU A 85 -11.18 -7.16 -25.79
C GLU A 85 -12.00 -7.26 -24.51
N ASP A 86 -11.92 -6.22 -23.70
CA ASP A 86 -12.82 -6.07 -22.57
C ASP A 86 -13.95 -5.14 -22.97
N ASP A 87 -15.19 -5.57 -22.80
CA ASP A 87 -16.41 -4.84 -23.14
C ASP A 87 -16.82 -3.82 -22.07
N GLY A 88 -16.04 -3.69 -21.02
CA GLY A 88 -16.32 -2.80 -19.91
C GLY A 88 -15.17 -2.42 -19.02
N TRP A 89 -15.50 -1.74 -17.94
CA TRP A 89 -14.61 -1.42 -16.84
C TRP A 89 -14.48 -2.61 -15.89
N SER A 90 -13.94 -3.73 -16.33
CA SER A 90 -13.80 -4.88 -15.44
C SER A 90 -12.49 -4.86 -14.66
N GLY A 91 -11.50 -4.13 -15.01
CA GLY A 91 -10.16 -4.27 -14.44
C GLY A 91 -9.43 -5.55 -14.87
N GLU A 92 -10.14 -6.56 -15.38
CA GLU A 92 -9.57 -7.84 -15.79
C GLU A 92 -8.64 -7.71 -16.99
N GLU A 93 -8.95 -6.83 -17.93
CA GLU A 93 -8.07 -6.55 -19.08
C GLU A 93 -6.72 -6.03 -18.62
N GLN A 94 -6.70 -5.11 -17.65
CA GLN A 94 -5.44 -4.62 -17.09
C GLN A 94 -4.66 -5.73 -16.38
N LEU A 95 -5.33 -6.60 -15.63
CA LEU A 95 -4.66 -7.63 -14.82
C LEU A 95 -3.95 -8.66 -15.72
N TRP A 96 -4.61 -9.21 -16.75
CA TRP A 96 -3.97 -10.18 -17.62
C TRP A 96 -2.83 -9.57 -18.45
N GLN A 97 -2.94 -8.32 -18.86
CA GLN A 97 -1.87 -7.61 -19.57
C GLN A 97 -0.67 -7.29 -18.67
N ARG A 98 -0.90 -6.91 -17.41
CA ARG A 98 0.17 -6.77 -16.41
C ARG A 98 0.90 -8.08 -16.22
N GLU A 99 0.16 -9.20 -16.15
CA GLU A 99 0.75 -10.52 -15.99
C GLU A 99 1.64 -10.90 -17.17
N VAL A 100 1.33 -10.47 -18.39
CA VAL A 100 2.22 -10.67 -19.55
C VAL A 100 3.58 -10.01 -19.30
N GLY A 101 3.60 -8.73 -18.91
CA GLY A 101 4.83 -8.01 -18.58
C GLY A 101 5.59 -8.64 -17.42
N ASN A 102 4.87 -9.11 -16.39
CA ASN A 102 5.47 -9.73 -15.20
C ASN A 102 6.04 -11.13 -15.48
N THR A 103 5.50 -11.86 -16.46
CA THR A 103 5.94 -13.23 -16.80
C THR A 103 7.22 -13.24 -17.64
N ILE A 104 7.40 -12.30 -18.54
CA ILE A 104 8.55 -12.24 -19.45
C ILE A 104 9.90 -12.31 -18.71
N PRO A 105 10.13 -11.59 -17.61
CA PRO A 105 11.40 -11.65 -16.87
C PRO A 105 11.76 -13.05 -16.35
N TYR A 106 10.79 -13.86 -15.96
CA TYR A 106 11.04 -15.24 -15.51
C TYR A 106 11.64 -16.09 -16.63
N LEU A 107 11.07 -15.98 -17.84
CA LEU A 107 11.53 -16.70 -19.02
C LEU A 107 12.92 -16.21 -19.45
N ALA A 108 13.13 -14.90 -19.47
CA ALA A 108 14.39 -14.30 -19.85
C ALA A 108 15.52 -14.70 -18.87
N LEU A 109 15.26 -14.63 -17.56
CA LEU A 109 16.22 -14.99 -16.53
C LEU A 109 16.55 -16.50 -16.58
N ALA A 110 15.52 -17.35 -16.73
CA ALA A 110 15.71 -18.80 -16.88
C ALA A 110 16.57 -19.11 -18.11
N SER A 111 16.36 -18.42 -19.24
CA SER A 111 17.20 -18.55 -20.43
C SER A 111 18.65 -18.22 -20.16
N VAL A 112 18.91 -17.08 -19.49
CA VAL A 112 20.26 -16.62 -19.19
C VAL A 112 20.98 -17.54 -18.22
N LEU A 113 20.30 -18.02 -17.17
CA LEU A 113 20.95 -18.83 -16.13
C LEU A 113 21.14 -20.29 -16.51
N THR A 114 20.20 -20.87 -17.30
CA THR A 114 20.27 -22.30 -17.68
C THR A 114 20.86 -22.55 -19.05
N GLU A 115 20.86 -21.56 -19.94
CA GLU A 115 21.22 -21.68 -21.37
C GLU A 115 20.29 -22.67 -22.14
N ASP A 116 19.13 -23.02 -21.55
CA ASP A 116 18.15 -23.87 -22.21
C ASP A 116 17.36 -23.06 -23.26
N PRO A 117 17.45 -23.44 -24.56
CA PRO A 117 16.81 -22.68 -25.63
C PRO A 117 15.29 -22.66 -25.55
N ARG A 118 14.65 -23.54 -24.78
CA ARG A 118 13.19 -23.53 -24.58
C ARG A 118 12.75 -22.23 -23.94
N PHE A 119 13.49 -21.73 -22.95
CA PHE A 119 13.16 -20.48 -22.26
C PHE A 119 13.34 -19.25 -23.16
N LEU A 120 14.43 -19.20 -23.95
CA LEU A 120 14.65 -18.11 -24.92
C LEU A 120 13.53 -18.09 -25.96
N ASN A 121 13.17 -19.25 -26.52
CA ASN A 121 12.10 -19.34 -27.52
C ASN A 121 10.76 -18.89 -26.95
N ALA A 122 10.42 -19.33 -25.74
CA ALA A 122 9.21 -18.90 -25.06
C ALA A 122 9.24 -17.39 -24.74
N ALA A 123 10.34 -16.87 -24.19
CA ALA A 123 10.49 -15.45 -23.91
C ALA A 123 10.30 -14.57 -25.16
N ARG A 124 10.88 -15.00 -26.28
CA ARG A 124 10.72 -14.34 -27.59
C ARG A 124 9.26 -14.39 -28.07
N GLU A 125 8.60 -15.53 -27.96
CA GLU A 125 7.19 -15.68 -28.31
C GLU A 125 6.30 -14.75 -27.49
N TRP A 126 6.46 -14.74 -26.16
CA TRP A 126 5.73 -13.86 -25.27
C TRP A 126 5.94 -12.38 -25.62
N ALA A 127 7.18 -11.99 -25.89
CA ALA A 127 7.50 -10.62 -26.25
C ALA A 127 6.87 -10.20 -27.58
N LEU A 128 6.95 -11.06 -28.63
CA LEU A 128 6.38 -10.76 -29.94
C LEU A 128 4.84 -10.72 -29.90
N VAL A 129 4.19 -11.59 -29.11
CA VAL A 129 2.74 -11.56 -28.91
C VAL A 129 2.34 -10.27 -28.18
N SER A 130 3.07 -9.87 -27.14
CA SER A 130 2.85 -8.58 -26.46
C SER A 130 2.97 -7.39 -27.44
N CYS A 131 4.00 -7.38 -28.29
CA CYS A 131 4.18 -6.34 -29.32
C CYS A 131 3.04 -6.30 -30.35
N ALA A 132 2.33 -7.41 -30.55
CA ALA A 132 1.24 -7.51 -31.52
C ALA A 132 -0.12 -7.11 -30.93
N TYR A 133 -0.23 -6.91 -29.62
CA TYR A 133 -1.49 -6.46 -29.02
C TYR A 133 -1.89 -5.07 -29.54
N PRO A 134 -3.15 -4.89 -29.97
CA PRO A 134 -3.61 -3.63 -30.53
C PRO A 134 -3.59 -2.50 -29.50
N THR A 135 -3.87 -2.81 -28.23
CA THR A 135 -3.79 -1.85 -27.11
C THR A 135 -3.07 -2.48 -25.92
N TRP A 136 -2.46 -1.65 -25.08
CA TRP A 136 -1.90 -2.04 -23.79
C TRP A 136 -2.67 -1.36 -22.66
N GLY A 137 -3.70 -2.04 -22.16
CA GLY A 137 -4.57 -1.54 -21.12
C GLY A 137 -5.96 -1.15 -21.62
N LEU A 138 -6.70 -0.50 -20.76
CA LEU A 138 -8.05 -0.07 -21.06
C LEU A 138 -8.02 1.06 -22.11
N GLY A 139 -8.75 0.90 -23.20
CA GLY A 139 -8.89 1.92 -24.24
C GLY A 139 -9.39 3.30 -23.75
N ARG A 140 -9.90 3.37 -22.50
CA ARG A 140 -10.35 4.61 -21.85
C ARG A 140 -9.21 5.49 -21.34
N ILE A 141 -8.04 4.94 -21.06
CA ILE A 141 -6.89 5.65 -20.49
C ILE A 141 -5.76 5.74 -21.53
N ASP A 142 -6.13 5.80 -22.79
CA ASP A 142 -5.23 5.94 -23.93
C ASP A 142 -4.09 4.90 -23.98
N GLY A 143 -4.29 3.74 -23.30
CA GLY A 143 -3.30 2.65 -23.24
C GLY A 143 -1.96 3.02 -22.61
N MET A 144 -1.92 4.05 -21.77
CA MET A 144 -0.70 4.60 -21.16
C MET A 144 -0.76 4.60 -19.64
N ASP A 145 -1.13 3.47 -19.06
CA ASP A 145 -1.20 3.30 -17.62
C ASP A 145 -0.57 1.97 -17.19
N LEU A 146 -0.91 1.45 -16.03
CA LEU A 146 -0.25 0.34 -15.34
C LEU A 146 0.09 -0.85 -16.26
N SER A 147 -0.84 -1.28 -17.12
CA SER A 147 -0.56 -2.39 -18.06
C SER A 147 0.61 -2.07 -19.00
N THR A 148 0.69 -0.83 -19.47
CA THR A 148 1.82 -0.37 -20.28
C THR A 148 3.10 -0.34 -19.47
N GLY A 149 3.07 0.19 -18.24
CA GLY A 149 4.23 0.21 -17.34
C GLY A 149 4.82 -1.18 -17.09
N HIS A 150 3.95 -2.17 -16.78
CA HIS A 150 4.37 -3.56 -16.58
C HIS A 150 4.97 -4.19 -17.84
N GLN A 151 4.33 -4.00 -19.01
CA GLN A 151 4.82 -4.56 -20.26
C GLN A 151 6.14 -3.92 -20.70
N LEU A 152 6.28 -2.58 -20.59
CA LEU A 152 7.54 -1.90 -20.87
C LEU A 152 8.68 -2.45 -20.01
N PHE A 153 8.43 -2.63 -18.71
CA PHE A 153 9.43 -3.16 -17.80
C PHE A 153 9.88 -4.58 -18.19
N GLY A 154 8.93 -5.49 -18.40
CA GLY A 154 9.23 -6.87 -18.78
C GLY A 154 9.93 -6.98 -20.13
N LEU A 155 9.47 -6.21 -21.13
CA LEU A 155 10.08 -6.20 -22.46
C LEU A 155 11.47 -5.56 -22.48
N ALA A 156 11.73 -4.56 -21.62
CA ALA A 156 13.07 -3.99 -21.47
C ALA A 156 14.07 -5.04 -20.95
N LEU A 157 13.63 -5.87 -19.98
CA LEU A 157 14.49 -6.91 -19.41
C LEU A 157 14.83 -8.00 -20.43
N ILE A 158 13.87 -8.49 -21.21
CA ILE A 158 14.20 -9.48 -22.25
C ILE A 158 15.07 -8.87 -23.34
N TYR A 159 14.83 -7.62 -23.75
CA TYR A 159 15.65 -6.92 -24.73
C TYR A 159 17.11 -6.87 -24.27
N ASP A 160 17.33 -6.49 -23.02
CA ASP A 160 18.65 -6.35 -22.43
C ASP A 160 19.33 -7.70 -22.12
N TRP A 161 18.63 -8.58 -21.41
CA TRP A 161 19.22 -9.84 -20.92
C TRP A 161 19.47 -10.88 -22.01
N CYS A 162 18.63 -10.89 -23.02
CA CYS A 162 18.67 -11.86 -24.12
C CYS A 162 19.13 -11.24 -25.45
N TYR A 163 19.76 -10.08 -25.42
CA TYR A 163 20.10 -9.25 -26.59
C TYR A 163 20.67 -10.04 -27.75
N ASP A 164 21.76 -10.80 -27.54
CA ASP A 164 22.41 -11.60 -28.57
C ASP A 164 21.53 -12.75 -29.06
N GLY A 165 20.79 -13.39 -28.18
CA GLY A 165 19.93 -14.53 -28.49
C GLY A 165 18.64 -14.18 -29.23
N LEU A 166 18.15 -12.93 -29.13
CA LEU A 166 16.89 -12.52 -29.77
C LEU A 166 16.96 -12.46 -31.29
N GLY A 167 18.15 -12.16 -31.86
CA GLY A 167 18.31 -11.88 -33.29
C GLY A 167 17.78 -10.49 -33.66
N GLU A 168 18.29 -9.98 -34.83
CA GLU A 168 18.02 -8.59 -35.22
C GLU A 168 16.54 -8.31 -35.50
N GLU A 169 15.82 -9.23 -36.14
CA GLU A 169 14.39 -9.05 -36.45
C GLU A 169 13.55 -8.84 -35.19
N THR A 170 13.79 -9.63 -34.15
CA THR A 170 13.08 -9.50 -32.88
C THR A 170 13.45 -8.20 -32.16
N ARG A 171 14.75 -7.85 -32.12
CA ARG A 171 15.20 -6.58 -31.55
C ARG A 171 14.58 -5.38 -32.25
N GLN A 172 14.54 -5.41 -33.58
CA GLN A 172 13.91 -4.34 -34.38
C GLN A 172 12.43 -4.19 -34.03
N ARG A 173 11.69 -5.30 -33.92
CA ARG A 173 10.27 -5.28 -33.55
C ARG A 173 10.05 -4.70 -32.15
N LEU A 174 10.94 -5.03 -31.20
CA LEU A 174 10.91 -4.47 -29.85
C LEU A 174 11.22 -2.96 -29.87
N ARG A 175 12.24 -2.51 -30.60
CA ARG A 175 12.54 -1.07 -30.75
C ARG A 175 11.35 -0.28 -31.30
N GLU A 176 10.72 -0.75 -32.37
CA GLU A 176 9.52 -0.13 -32.93
C GLU A 176 8.37 -0.04 -31.90
N THR A 177 8.19 -1.09 -31.11
CA THR A 177 7.19 -1.11 -30.05
C THR A 177 7.52 -0.12 -28.92
N PHE A 178 8.78 0.00 -28.53
CA PHE A 178 9.22 0.97 -27.54
C PHE A 178 9.08 2.41 -28.03
N GLU A 179 9.46 2.71 -29.26
CA GLU A 179 9.25 4.05 -29.85
C GLU A 179 7.78 4.44 -29.83
N LEU A 180 6.89 3.50 -30.14
CA LEU A 180 5.45 3.72 -30.08
C LEU A 180 4.94 3.89 -28.65
N ARG A 181 5.16 2.88 -27.79
CA ARG A 181 4.51 2.78 -26.47
C ARG A 181 5.21 3.62 -25.40
N ALA A 182 6.52 3.50 -25.25
CA ALA A 182 7.29 4.30 -24.31
C ALA A 182 7.34 5.76 -24.74
N GLY A 183 7.47 6.04 -26.05
CA GLY A 183 7.37 7.39 -26.59
C GLY A 183 6.03 8.06 -26.31
N ALA A 184 4.90 7.33 -26.42
CA ALA A 184 3.59 7.85 -26.09
C ALA A 184 3.44 8.13 -24.58
N MET A 185 3.86 7.20 -23.72
CA MET A 185 3.85 7.38 -22.27
C MET A 185 4.70 8.58 -21.84
N PHE A 186 5.91 8.72 -22.39
CA PHE A 186 6.78 9.86 -22.12
C PHE A 186 6.10 11.18 -22.47
N ARG A 187 5.56 11.30 -23.72
CA ARG A 187 4.88 12.53 -24.16
C ARG A 187 3.70 12.88 -23.26
N ALA A 188 2.88 11.89 -22.88
CA ALA A 188 1.74 12.12 -22.00
C ALA A 188 2.16 12.58 -20.59
N ALA A 189 3.20 11.97 -20.02
CA ALA A 189 3.73 12.35 -18.72
C ALA A 189 4.39 13.75 -18.74
N ALA A 190 5.19 14.04 -19.75
CA ALA A 190 5.91 15.30 -19.89
C ALA A 190 4.96 16.48 -20.21
N SER A 191 3.95 16.28 -21.07
CA SER A 191 2.95 17.31 -21.39
C SER A 191 1.90 17.53 -20.29
N GLY A 192 1.85 16.66 -19.27
CA GLY A 192 0.84 16.72 -18.20
C GLY A 192 -0.54 16.21 -18.63
N THR A 193 -0.67 15.53 -19.77
CA THR A 193 -1.93 14.90 -20.21
C THR A 193 -2.19 13.56 -19.56
N ALA A 194 -1.15 12.87 -19.07
CA ALA A 194 -1.32 11.70 -18.24
C ALA A 194 -1.87 12.12 -16.87
N TRP A 195 -3.04 11.61 -16.50
CA TRP A 195 -3.67 11.94 -15.21
C TRP A 195 -2.77 11.61 -14.01
N TRP A 196 -1.99 10.53 -14.09
CA TRP A 196 -1.05 10.11 -13.07
C TRP A 196 0.28 10.90 -13.08
N GLY A 197 0.53 11.71 -14.10
CA GLY A 197 1.81 12.39 -14.31
C GLY A 197 2.24 13.36 -13.19
N LYS A 198 1.29 13.77 -12.33
CA LYS A 198 1.52 14.58 -11.12
C LYS A 198 1.09 13.87 -9.83
N SER A 199 0.79 12.57 -9.90
CA SER A 199 0.40 11.77 -8.74
C SER A 199 1.63 11.21 -8.03
N TYR A 200 2.46 12.08 -7.49
CA TYR A 200 3.78 11.78 -6.94
C TYR A 200 3.79 10.77 -5.79
N LEU A 201 2.66 10.62 -5.08
CA LEU A 201 2.50 9.70 -3.96
C LEU A 201 1.59 8.52 -4.32
N GLN A 202 1.61 8.06 -5.59
CA GLN A 202 0.73 6.98 -6.00
C GLN A 202 1.43 5.97 -6.92
N ASN A 203 1.02 4.72 -6.76
CA ASN A 203 1.53 3.59 -7.51
C ASN A 203 1.48 3.76 -9.04
N HIS A 204 0.45 4.42 -9.58
CA HIS A 204 0.34 4.64 -11.04
C HIS A 204 1.54 5.43 -11.59
N LEU A 205 1.97 6.49 -10.90
CA LEU A 205 3.19 7.19 -11.32
C LEU A 205 4.38 6.26 -11.24
N TRP A 206 4.57 5.60 -10.09
CA TRP A 206 5.79 4.82 -9.83
C TRP A 206 5.95 3.65 -10.78
N VAL A 207 4.88 2.90 -11.05
CA VAL A 207 4.88 1.77 -12.00
C VAL A 207 5.19 2.26 -13.41
N ASN A 208 4.49 3.31 -13.86
CA ASN A 208 4.59 3.79 -15.23
C ASN A 208 5.98 4.36 -15.53
N VAL A 209 6.51 5.23 -14.65
CA VAL A 209 7.84 5.80 -14.88
C VAL A 209 8.97 4.79 -14.64
N CYS A 210 8.78 3.77 -13.80
CA CYS A 210 9.72 2.67 -13.67
C CYS A 210 9.80 1.86 -14.97
N GLY A 211 8.65 1.49 -15.56
CA GLY A 211 8.60 0.81 -16.85
C GLY A 211 9.24 1.61 -17.98
N LEU A 212 8.95 2.92 -18.02
CA LEU A 212 9.55 3.85 -18.98
C LEU A 212 11.08 3.90 -18.84
N SER A 213 11.59 4.01 -17.60
CA SER A 213 13.02 4.09 -17.33
C SER A 213 13.76 2.82 -17.71
N ALA A 214 13.16 1.65 -17.48
CA ALA A 214 13.77 0.38 -17.86
C ALA A 214 14.02 0.31 -19.36
N VAL A 215 13.06 0.77 -20.18
CA VAL A 215 13.25 0.90 -21.63
C VAL A 215 14.34 1.91 -21.97
N GLY A 216 14.34 3.08 -21.31
CA GLY A 216 15.38 4.08 -21.47
C GLY A 216 16.78 3.52 -21.20
N PHE A 217 16.96 2.82 -20.08
CA PHE A 217 18.21 2.18 -19.74
C PHE A 217 18.60 1.06 -20.74
N ALA A 218 17.62 0.23 -21.16
CA ALA A 218 17.88 -0.85 -22.11
C ALA A 218 18.33 -0.36 -23.50
N LEU A 219 17.79 0.79 -23.94
CA LEU A 219 18.04 1.36 -25.26
C LEU A 219 19.03 2.54 -25.25
N TYR A 220 19.66 2.79 -24.11
CA TYR A 220 20.62 3.87 -24.01
C TYR A 220 21.79 3.68 -25.01
N GLY A 221 22.01 4.69 -25.86
CA GLY A 221 22.98 4.64 -26.93
C GLY A 221 22.50 3.97 -28.23
N GLU A 222 21.26 3.46 -28.26
CA GLU A 222 20.63 2.89 -29.46
C GLU A 222 19.49 3.77 -30.00
N LEU A 223 18.80 4.51 -29.13
CA LEU A 223 17.78 5.48 -29.49
C LEU A 223 18.06 6.84 -28.83
N ASP A 224 17.93 7.92 -29.59
CA ASP A 224 18.16 9.28 -29.09
C ASP A 224 17.18 9.68 -27.96
N GLN A 225 15.96 9.12 -27.97
CA GLN A 225 14.95 9.39 -26.97
C GLN A 225 15.19 8.69 -25.63
N ALA A 226 16.06 7.68 -25.58
CA ALA A 226 16.29 6.88 -24.37
C ALA A 226 16.73 7.74 -23.19
N GLU A 227 17.50 8.79 -23.42
CA GLU A 227 17.96 9.72 -22.39
C GLU A 227 16.80 10.46 -21.71
N PHE A 228 15.79 10.88 -22.47
CA PHE A 228 14.57 11.51 -21.92
C PHE A 228 13.72 10.50 -21.13
N TRP A 229 13.70 9.23 -21.56
CA TRP A 229 12.98 8.16 -20.86
C TRP A 229 13.67 7.73 -19.55
N ILE A 230 14.91 8.15 -19.33
CA ILE A 230 15.62 8.04 -18.05
C ILE A 230 15.43 9.33 -17.23
N GLY A 231 15.61 10.49 -17.86
CA GLY A 231 15.60 11.80 -17.19
C GLY A 231 14.26 12.16 -16.56
N LEU A 232 13.13 11.92 -17.25
CA LEU A 232 11.79 12.19 -16.69
C LEU A 232 11.50 11.34 -15.44
N PRO A 233 11.71 10.00 -15.42
CA PRO A 233 11.58 9.20 -14.20
C PRO A 233 12.46 9.71 -13.05
N LEU A 234 13.70 10.07 -13.33
CA LEU A 234 14.61 10.61 -12.32
C LEU A 234 14.06 11.86 -11.64
N VAL A 235 13.56 12.82 -12.43
CA VAL A 235 12.92 14.04 -11.91
C VAL A 235 11.68 13.69 -11.08
N LYS A 236 10.83 12.77 -11.58
CA LYS A 236 9.60 12.38 -10.88
C LYS A 236 9.89 11.70 -9.54
N PHE A 237 10.83 10.77 -9.49
CA PHE A 237 11.19 10.11 -8.24
C PHE A 237 11.89 11.04 -7.25
N ARG A 238 12.72 11.97 -7.70
CA ARG A 238 13.30 13.00 -6.81
C ARG A 238 12.20 13.82 -6.14
N THR A 239 11.18 14.27 -6.88
CA THR A 239 10.03 14.97 -6.31
C THR A 239 9.24 14.09 -5.33
N THR A 240 9.06 12.80 -5.65
CA THR A 240 8.45 11.85 -4.71
C THR A 240 9.24 11.78 -3.40
N MET A 241 10.57 11.69 -3.45
CA MET A 241 11.42 11.61 -2.26
C MET A 241 11.30 12.82 -1.35
N GLU A 242 11.07 14.02 -1.91
CA GLU A 242 10.86 15.25 -1.13
C GLU A 242 9.57 15.25 -0.32
N ALA A 243 8.60 14.40 -0.70
CA ALA A 243 7.26 14.36 -0.12
C ALA A 243 7.01 13.16 0.82
N LEU A 244 7.92 12.19 0.84
CA LEU A 244 7.81 11.05 1.74
C LEU A 244 8.12 11.48 3.18
N GLY A 245 7.22 11.10 4.10
CA GLY A 245 7.37 11.41 5.53
C GLY A 245 8.54 10.68 6.19
N SER A 246 8.93 11.14 7.37
CA SER A 246 10.09 10.59 8.08
C SER A 246 9.84 9.24 8.75
N ASP A 247 8.58 8.81 8.89
CA ASP A 247 8.20 7.64 9.69
C ASP A 247 8.13 6.31 8.92
N GLY A 248 8.24 6.37 7.59
CA GLY A 248 8.21 5.19 6.72
C GLY A 248 6.80 4.68 6.38
N ALA A 249 5.74 5.29 6.90
CA ALA A 249 4.37 4.86 6.64
C ALA A 249 3.89 5.25 5.23
N SER A 250 2.84 4.57 4.77
CA SER A 250 2.16 4.84 3.51
C SER A 250 0.72 5.27 3.76
N HIS A 251 0.26 6.29 3.02
CA HIS A 251 -1.11 6.78 3.05
C HIS A 251 -2.08 5.83 2.31
N GLU A 252 -1.58 4.97 1.44
CA GLU A 252 -2.40 4.07 0.62
C GLU A 252 -2.75 2.75 1.33
N GLY A 253 -2.27 2.54 2.56
CA GLY A 253 -2.39 1.27 3.27
C GLY A 253 -1.33 0.25 2.83
N ILE A 254 -1.27 -0.88 3.56
CA ILE A 254 -0.19 -1.87 3.39
C ILE A 254 -0.28 -2.60 2.04
N GLY A 255 -1.47 -2.82 1.51
CA GLY A 255 -1.65 -3.50 0.22
C GLY A 255 -1.04 -2.72 -0.95
N TYR A 256 -1.34 -1.42 -1.06
CA TYR A 256 -0.73 -0.56 -2.09
C TYR A 256 0.73 -0.22 -1.81
N TRP A 257 1.14 -0.15 -0.53
CA TRP A 257 2.54 -0.04 -0.16
C TRP A 257 3.36 -1.19 -0.78
N GLN A 258 2.94 -2.43 -0.60
CA GLN A 258 3.61 -3.60 -1.18
C GLN A 258 3.75 -3.48 -2.69
N TYR A 259 2.69 -3.08 -3.37
CA TYR A 259 2.65 -2.98 -4.82
C TYR A 259 3.49 -1.80 -5.35
N GLY A 260 3.25 -0.60 -4.84
CA GLY A 260 3.85 0.62 -5.40
C GLY A 260 5.34 0.78 -5.07
N VAL A 261 5.71 0.51 -3.81
CA VAL A 261 7.09 0.70 -3.33
C VAL A 261 8.07 -0.28 -3.98
N GLU A 262 7.61 -1.47 -4.39
CA GLU A 262 8.45 -2.39 -5.17
C GLU A 262 8.94 -1.75 -6.48
N TYR A 263 8.10 -0.97 -7.18
CA TYR A 263 8.49 -0.27 -8.41
C TYR A 263 9.41 0.93 -8.14
N MET A 264 9.23 1.62 -7.03
CA MET A 264 10.20 2.63 -6.57
C MET A 264 11.57 1.98 -6.35
N LEU A 265 11.62 0.87 -5.62
CA LEU A 265 12.85 0.13 -5.33
C LEU A 265 13.51 -0.36 -6.63
N LYS A 266 12.75 -0.92 -7.57
CA LYS A 266 13.25 -1.33 -8.90
C LYS A 266 13.98 -0.19 -9.61
N PHE A 267 13.37 0.98 -9.68
CA PHE A 267 14.00 2.15 -10.30
C PHE A 267 15.23 2.61 -9.54
N MET A 268 15.17 2.72 -8.23
CA MET A 268 16.28 3.23 -7.41
C MET A 268 17.51 2.34 -7.47
N MET A 269 17.32 1.02 -7.53
CA MET A 269 18.42 0.09 -7.73
C MET A 269 19.08 0.26 -9.11
N LEU A 270 18.29 0.50 -10.17
CA LEU A 270 18.83 0.82 -11.50
C LEU A 270 19.53 2.19 -11.51
N ALA A 271 18.96 3.20 -10.86
CA ALA A 271 19.59 4.52 -10.78
C ALA A 271 20.94 4.46 -10.03
N ARG A 272 20.99 3.73 -8.90
CA ARG A 272 22.25 3.50 -8.18
C ARG A 272 23.28 2.78 -9.04
N GLN A 273 22.87 1.72 -9.76
CA GLN A 273 23.75 0.92 -10.60
C GLN A 273 24.24 1.68 -11.84
N LEU A 274 23.35 2.36 -12.58
CA LEU A 274 23.61 2.88 -13.92
C LEU A 274 23.85 4.39 -13.97
N LEU A 275 23.35 5.15 -13.00
CA LEU A 275 23.57 6.59 -12.91
C LEU A 275 24.57 6.97 -11.81
N GLY A 276 24.85 6.07 -10.86
CA GLY A 276 25.57 6.39 -9.64
C GLY A 276 24.75 7.31 -8.69
N GLU A 277 23.44 7.39 -8.89
CA GLU A 277 22.52 8.20 -8.08
C GLU A 277 21.94 7.36 -6.95
N ASP A 278 22.18 7.79 -5.71
CA ASP A 278 21.54 7.19 -4.56
C ASP A 278 20.30 7.99 -4.17
N LEU A 279 19.13 7.43 -4.48
CA LEU A 279 17.81 8.01 -4.16
C LEU A 279 17.21 7.50 -2.86
N PHE A 280 17.90 6.63 -2.13
CA PHE A 280 17.51 6.20 -0.78
C PHE A 280 17.85 7.27 0.24
N VAL A 281 17.29 8.47 0.03
CA VAL A 281 17.51 9.65 0.86
C VAL A 281 16.39 9.85 1.87
N GLY A 282 16.69 10.50 3.00
CA GLY A 282 15.71 10.77 4.06
C GLY A 282 15.44 9.56 4.96
N GLU A 283 14.58 9.78 5.94
CA GLU A 283 14.28 8.80 6.99
C GLU A 283 13.18 7.80 6.59
N TRP A 284 12.44 8.06 5.52
CA TRP A 284 11.34 7.18 5.11
C TRP A 284 11.82 5.77 4.75
N TRP A 285 12.88 5.68 3.96
CA TRP A 285 13.39 4.40 3.44
C TRP A 285 13.87 3.44 4.54
N PRO A 286 14.72 3.85 5.51
CA PRO A 286 15.14 2.94 6.58
C PRO A 286 14.00 2.57 7.54
N ASN A 287 12.91 3.36 7.59
CA ASN A 287 11.78 3.12 8.48
C ASN A 287 10.63 2.30 7.84
N THR A 288 10.56 2.22 6.50
CA THR A 288 9.36 1.69 5.84
C THR A 288 9.17 0.17 5.98
N ALA A 289 10.24 -0.61 6.15
CA ALA A 289 10.12 -2.03 6.51
C ALA A 289 9.45 -2.20 7.89
N GLY A 290 9.75 -1.28 8.83
CA GLY A 290 9.09 -1.22 10.13
C GLY A 290 7.59 -0.92 10.03
N TYR A 291 7.16 -0.07 9.08
CA TYR A 291 5.74 0.13 8.82
C TYR A 291 5.05 -1.19 8.46
N CYS A 292 5.63 -1.97 7.55
CA CYS A 292 5.10 -3.29 7.23
C CYS A 292 5.05 -4.19 8.47
N GLN A 293 6.14 -4.29 9.25
CA GLN A 293 6.22 -5.14 10.44
C GLN A 293 5.10 -4.83 11.46
N TYR A 294 4.81 -3.56 11.70
CA TYR A 294 3.80 -3.13 12.67
C TYR A 294 2.35 -3.24 12.15
N LEU A 295 2.16 -3.28 10.83
CA LEU A 295 0.84 -3.44 10.18
C LEU A 295 0.53 -4.88 9.74
N MET A 296 1.40 -5.84 10.05
CA MET A 296 1.08 -7.26 9.88
C MET A 296 0.23 -7.74 11.06
N LEU A 297 -0.73 -8.61 10.78
CA LEU A 297 -1.48 -9.33 11.81
C LEU A 297 -0.54 -10.19 12.68
N PRO A 298 -0.95 -10.63 13.88
CA PRO A 298 -0.22 -11.62 14.67
C PRO A 298 0.11 -12.85 13.83
N ARG A 299 1.36 -13.31 13.91
CA ARG A 299 1.92 -14.25 12.93
C ARG A 299 1.17 -15.58 12.84
N HIS A 300 0.69 -16.12 13.95
CA HIS A 300 -0.02 -17.39 13.95
C HIS A 300 -1.43 -17.32 13.32
N ALA A 301 -1.95 -16.10 13.12
CA ALA A 301 -3.20 -15.86 12.42
C ALA A 301 -3.06 -15.72 10.90
N TRP A 302 -1.82 -15.71 10.37
CA TRP A 302 -1.63 -15.53 8.93
C TRP A 302 -2.20 -16.70 8.14
N SER A 303 -2.74 -16.37 6.99
CA SER A 303 -3.17 -17.32 5.97
C SER A 303 -2.57 -16.91 4.62
N ARG A 304 -2.70 -17.78 3.63
CA ARG A 304 -2.26 -17.46 2.26
C ARG A 304 -2.91 -16.19 1.71
N THR A 305 -4.10 -15.84 2.20
CA THR A 305 -4.92 -14.73 1.69
C THR A 305 -5.12 -13.61 2.69
N ASN A 306 -4.61 -13.71 3.93
CA ASN A 306 -4.79 -12.68 4.95
C ASN A 306 -3.63 -12.65 5.93
N CYS A 307 -2.85 -11.56 5.91
CA CYS A 307 -1.77 -11.30 6.85
C CYS A 307 -1.62 -9.82 7.23
N ASN A 308 -2.42 -8.94 6.66
CA ASN A 308 -2.30 -7.49 6.80
C ASN A 308 -3.47 -6.90 7.57
N VAL A 309 -3.22 -5.75 8.20
CA VAL A 309 -4.26 -4.92 8.79
C VAL A 309 -5.04 -4.19 7.69
N ASP A 310 -6.37 -4.18 7.80
CA ASP A 310 -7.27 -3.49 6.89
C ASP A 310 -7.29 -1.99 7.24
N LEU A 311 -6.52 -1.16 6.55
CA LEU A 311 -6.54 0.30 6.61
C LEU A 311 -6.41 0.88 5.22
N ALA A 312 -7.10 1.99 4.96
CA ALA A 312 -7.15 2.62 3.63
C ALA A 312 -7.63 1.61 2.56
N ASP A 313 -7.22 1.73 1.31
CA ASP A 313 -7.58 0.76 0.28
C ASP A 313 -6.78 -0.56 0.42
N CYS A 314 -6.71 -1.10 1.63
CA CYS A 314 -6.17 -2.43 1.85
C CYS A 314 -7.29 -3.46 1.60
N PRO A 315 -7.10 -4.44 0.72
CA PRO A 315 -8.10 -5.48 0.51
C PRO A 315 -8.22 -6.39 1.73
N ARG A 316 -9.38 -7.02 1.91
CA ARG A 316 -9.60 -8.02 2.96
C ARG A 316 -8.76 -9.29 2.80
N GLY A 317 -8.20 -9.49 1.61
CA GLY A 317 -7.24 -10.56 1.32
C GLY A 317 -5.97 -9.98 0.72
N ASN A 318 -4.85 -10.68 0.87
CA ASN A 318 -3.58 -10.24 0.33
C ASN A 318 -3.61 -10.20 -1.20
N TRP A 319 -3.23 -9.09 -1.80
CA TRP A 319 -2.98 -9.01 -3.24
C TRP A 319 -1.55 -9.43 -3.58
N TYR A 320 -0.62 -9.05 -2.72
CA TYR A 320 0.81 -9.29 -2.88
C TYR A 320 1.41 -9.70 -1.55
N GLY A 321 2.43 -10.57 -1.58
CA GLY A 321 3.28 -10.80 -0.42
C GLY A 321 4.41 -9.78 -0.41
N PRO A 322 4.81 -9.27 0.74
CA PRO A 322 5.87 -8.26 0.83
C PRO A 322 7.29 -8.83 0.76
N ASP A 323 7.47 -10.14 0.62
CA ASP A 323 8.77 -10.81 0.75
C ASP A 323 9.85 -10.26 -0.17
N THR A 324 9.53 -10.04 -1.44
CA THR A 324 10.49 -9.49 -2.42
C THR A 324 10.92 -8.07 -2.06
N LEU A 325 9.95 -7.20 -1.76
CA LEU A 325 10.24 -5.83 -1.32
C LEU A 325 11.05 -5.81 -0.02
N LEU A 326 10.68 -6.62 0.96
CA LEU A 326 11.39 -6.72 2.24
C LEU A 326 12.83 -7.19 2.09
N ARG A 327 13.12 -8.17 1.21
CA ARG A 327 14.50 -8.58 0.90
C ARG A 327 15.31 -7.45 0.28
N GLY A 328 14.69 -6.71 -0.63
CA GLY A 328 15.34 -5.53 -1.22
C GLY A 328 15.68 -4.47 -0.16
N LEU A 329 14.75 -4.16 0.73
CA LEU A 329 14.97 -3.23 1.84
C LEU A 329 16.01 -3.78 2.83
N ALA A 330 15.94 -5.07 3.16
CA ALA A 330 16.90 -5.73 4.03
C ALA A 330 18.33 -5.58 3.52
N THR A 331 18.55 -5.83 2.23
CA THR A 331 19.87 -5.72 1.61
C THR A 331 20.35 -4.26 1.51
N VAL A 332 19.47 -3.33 1.13
CA VAL A 332 19.84 -1.91 1.01
C VAL A 332 20.24 -1.31 2.36
N PHE A 333 19.52 -1.66 3.44
CA PHE A 333 19.69 -1.06 4.77
C PHE A 333 20.36 -1.98 5.78
N THR A 334 20.78 -3.17 5.38
CA THR A 334 21.36 -4.20 6.28
C THR A 334 20.40 -4.50 7.44
N ASP A 335 19.10 -4.65 7.11
CA ASP A 335 18.03 -4.81 8.10
C ASP A 335 17.66 -6.30 8.30
N GLY A 336 18.16 -6.90 9.38
CA GLY A 336 17.85 -8.28 9.75
C GLY A 336 16.39 -8.52 10.09
N ARG A 337 15.62 -7.49 10.52
CA ARG A 337 14.18 -7.63 10.79
C ARG A 337 13.37 -7.72 9.51
N ALA A 338 13.70 -6.90 8.53
CA ALA A 338 13.11 -7.00 7.19
C ALA A 338 13.41 -8.37 6.55
N GLN A 339 14.63 -8.88 6.70
CA GLN A 339 15.02 -10.21 6.25
C GLN A 339 14.20 -11.30 6.96
N TRP A 340 14.09 -11.23 8.30
CA TRP A 340 13.29 -12.18 9.06
C TRP A 340 11.83 -12.19 8.63
N LEU A 341 11.23 -10.99 8.46
CA LEU A 341 9.83 -10.87 8.05
C LEU A 341 9.60 -11.47 6.67
N ALA A 342 10.52 -11.24 5.71
CA ALA A 342 10.45 -11.84 4.37
C ALA A 342 10.44 -13.37 4.44
N GLU A 343 11.29 -13.97 5.29
CA GLU A 343 11.35 -15.42 5.48
C GLU A 343 10.07 -15.98 6.14
N GLN A 344 9.45 -15.22 7.07
CA GLN A 344 8.18 -15.63 7.67
C GLN A 344 7.03 -15.60 6.62
N VAL A 345 6.99 -14.58 5.77
CA VAL A 345 6.00 -14.47 4.68
C VAL A 345 6.11 -15.67 3.73
N ASP A 346 7.33 -16.01 3.31
CA ASP A 346 7.55 -17.20 2.46
C ASP A 346 7.13 -18.50 3.16
N SER A 347 7.50 -18.65 4.44
CA SER A 347 7.17 -19.85 5.22
C SER A 347 5.66 -20.04 5.39
N ALA A 348 4.90 -18.96 5.45
CA ALA A 348 3.44 -18.97 5.54
C ALA A 348 2.78 -19.28 4.17
N GLY A 349 3.54 -19.37 3.09
CA GLY A 349 3.03 -19.63 1.74
C GLY A 349 2.09 -18.54 1.22
N ILE A 350 2.33 -17.30 1.63
CA ILE A 350 1.53 -16.15 1.18
C ILE A 350 1.79 -15.94 -0.30
N ASP A 351 0.74 -16.02 -1.10
CA ASP A 351 0.84 -15.82 -2.54
C ASP A 351 1.21 -14.36 -2.86
N ALA A 352 2.29 -14.21 -3.59
CA ALA A 352 2.76 -12.92 -4.07
C ALA A 352 2.95 -13.00 -5.57
N PRO A 353 1.95 -12.64 -6.38
CA PRO A 353 2.14 -12.51 -7.81
C PRO A 353 3.16 -11.40 -8.09
N GLY A 354 4.00 -11.56 -9.08
CA GLY A 354 4.86 -10.49 -9.56
C GLY A 354 6.34 -10.86 -9.57
N ALA A 355 7.18 -10.16 -8.86
CA ALA A 355 8.60 -10.09 -9.16
C ALA A 355 9.48 -11.03 -8.32
N LYS A 356 9.05 -12.27 -8.03
CA LYS A 356 9.84 -13.27 -7.27
C LYS A 356 11.25 -13.50 -7.82
N TRP A 357 11.46 -13.28 -9.11
CA TRP A 357 12.78 -13.32 -9.72
C TRP A 357 13.76 -12.29 -9.12
N LEU A 358 13.26 -11.18 -8.59
CA LEU A 358 14.08 -10.18 -7.88
C LEU A 358 14.70 -10.73 -6.59
N ASN A 359 14.10 -11.75 -5.99
CA ASN A 359 14.68 -12.41 -4.83
C ASN A 359 16.10 -12.96 -5.09
N LEU A 360 16.42 -13.32 -6.34
CA LEU A 360 17.78 -13.74 -6.72
C LEU A 360 18.79 -12.59 -6.73
N PHE A 361 18.33 -11.34 -6.82
CA PHE A 361 19.16 -10.14 -6.81
C PHE A 361 19.19 -9.46 -5.44
N TRP A 362 18.11 -9.57 -4.71
CA TRP A 362 17.88 -8.80 -3.48
C TRP A 362 18.05 -9.62 -2.19
N TYR A 363 18.15 -10.92 -2.26
CA TYR A 363 18.43 -11.73 -1.08
C TYR A 363 19.93 -11.70 -0.74
N ASP A 364 20.25 -11.28 0.50
CA ASP A 364 21.59 -11.37 1.05
C ASP A 364 21.67 -12.53 2.07
N PRO A 365 22.27 -13.66 1.71
CA PRO A 365 22.39 -14.82 2.60
C PRO A 365 23.34 -14.60 3.79
N THR A 366 24.09 -13.51 3.81
CA THR A 366 25.00 -13.18 4.92
C THR A 366 24.31 -12.39 6.04
N LEU A 367 23.14 -11.83 5.76
CA LEU A 367 22.37 -11.06 6.71
C LEU A 367 21.63 -11.98 7.69
N THR A 368 21.88 -11.80 8.97
CA THR A 368 21.24 -12.59 10.01
C THR A 368 19.82 -12.15 10.25
N PRO A 369 18.80 -13.02 10.06
CA PRO A 369 17.42 -12.68 10.37
C PRO A 369 17.23 -12.38 11.87
N MET A 370 16.48 -11.33 12.19
CA MET A 370 16.21 -10.87 13.55
C MET A 370 14.69 -10.82 13.81
N PRO A 371 14.16 -11.61 14.76
CA PRO A 371 12.74 -11.53 15.11
C PRO A 371 12.41 -10.19 15.81
N PRO A 372 11.11 -9.77 15.82
CA PRO A 372 10.70 -8.48 16.39
C PRO A 372 10.57 -8.46 17.92
N THR A 373 10.98 -9.51 18.62
CA THR A 373 10.70 -9.73 20.06
C THR A 373 11.23 -8.65 21.01
N ASP A 374 12.20 -7.86 20.57
CA ASP A 374 12.78 -6.73 21.30
C ASP A 374 12.26 -5.36 20.84
N LEU A 375 11.34 -5.33 19.87
CA LEU A 375 10.70 -4.08 19.43
C LEU A 375 9.69 -3.59 20.47
N PRO A 376 9.53 -2.25 20.62
CA PRO A 376 8.42 -1.70 21.39
C PRO A 376 7.08 -2.25 20.91
N THR A 377 6.15 -2.49 21.82
CA THR A 377 4.80 -2.97 21.49
C THR A 377 3.92 -1.88 20.91
N LEU A 378 4.28 -0.61 21.10
CA LEU A 378 3.62 0.53 20.49
C LEU A 378 4.56 1.28 19.54
N ARG A 379 4.07 1.57 18.32
CA ARG A 379 4.74 2.44 17.35
C ARG A 379 3.79 3.53 16.88
N HIS A 380 4.22 4.77 16.97
CA HIS A 380 3.54 5.93 16.41
C HIS A 380 4.24 6.38 15.12
N PHE A 381 3.55 6.27 14.00
CA PHE A 381 3.92 6.82 12.70
C PHE A 381 3.35 8.25 12.63
N SER A 382 4.18 9.21 13.01
CA SER A 382 3.73 10.57 13.34
C SER A 382 3.33 11.39 12.11
N ASP A 383 3.95 11.14 10.95
CA ASP A 383 3.60 11.82 9.71
C ASP A 383 2.21 11.44 9.24
N MET A 384 1.91 10.15 9.20
CA MET A 384 0.61 9.63 8.77
C MET A 384 -0.45 9.64 9.87
N GLY A 385 -0.07 9.85 11.13
CA GLY A 385 -0.97 9.76 12.27
C GLY A 385 -1.54 8.34 12.46
N ILE A 386 -0.68 7.34 12.39
CA ILE A 386 -1.04 5.93 12.63
C ILE A 386 -0.33 5.45 13.90
N VAL A 387 -1.06 4.76 14.78
CA VAL A 387 -0.48 4.04 15.92
C VAL A 387 -0.81 2.57 15.80
N SER A 388 0.19 1.72 15.86
CA SER A 388 0.04 0.28 16.07
C SER A 388 0.42 -0.05 17.51
N ALA A 389 -0.45 -0.75 18.22
CA ALA A 389 -0.25 -1.16 19.60
C ALA A 389 -0.55 -2.65 19.76
N ARG A 390 0.36 -3.37 20.40
CA ARG A 390 0.29 -4.83 20.60
C ARG A 390 0.44 -5.16 22.07
N THR A 391 -0.05 -6.33 22.50
CA THR A 391 0.25 -6.85 23.83
C THR A 391 1.70 -7.33 23.95
N ASP A 392 2.20 -7.96 22.91
CA ASP A 392 3.56 -8.48 22.81
C ASP A 392 3.92 -8.80 21.34
N TRP A 393 4.93 -9.64 21.10
CA TRP A 393 5.36 -10.16 19.79
C TRP A 393 5.41 -11.69 19.76
N SER A 394 4.50 -12.37 20.45
CA SER A 394 4.46 -13.84 20.53
C SER A 394 3.99 -14.50 19.22
N GLY A 395 3.19 -13.80 18.45
CA GLY A 395 2.48 -14.30 17.26
C GLY A 395 1.02 -14.61 17.52
N ASP A 396 0.56 -14.54 18.76
CA ASP A 396 -0.84 -14.68 19.20
C ASP A 396 -1.36 -13.44 19.94
N GLU A 397 -0.58 -12.36 19.90
CA GLU A 397 -0.88 -11.12 20.60
C GLU A 397 -2.20 -10.46 20.14
N ALA A 398 -2.80 -9.66 21.02
CA ALA A 398 -3.83 -8.70 20.60
C ALA A 398 -3.16 -7.49 19.91
N LEU A 399 -3.80 -7.00 18.84
CA LEU A 399 -3.34 -5.88 18.02
C LEU A 399 -4.45 -4.85 17.87
N MET A 400 -4.16 -3.61 18.22
CA MET A 400 -4.99 -2.46 17.92
C MET A 400 -4.21 -1.53 16.98
N VAL A 401 -4.85 -1.09 15.89
CA VAL A 401 -4.31 -0.03 15.03
C VAL A 401 -5.29 1.12 15.00
N PHE A 402 -4.77 2.32 15.20
CA PHE A 402 -5.53 3.57 15.26
C PHE A 402 -5.01 4.56 14.24
N LYS A 403 -5.90 5.33 13.61
CA LYS A 403 -5.54 6.35 12.64
C LYS A 403 -6.23 7.67 12.93
N CYS A 404 -5.42 8.73 13.03
CA CYS A 404 -5.86 10.12 13.10
C CYS A 404 -4.76 11.03 12.54
N GLY A 405 -4.77 11.25 11.23
CA GLY A 405 -3.80 12.07 10.53
C GLY A 405 -4.35 12.64 9.23
N PRO A 406 -3.63 13.55 8.59
CA PRO A 406 -3.97 14.04 7.26
C PRO A 406 -3.98 12.89 6.25
N PHE A 407 -4.74 13.02 5.16
CA PHE A 407 -4.87 11.97 4.15
C PHE A 407 -3.55 11.50 3.54
N ILE A 408 -2.62 12.43 3.29
CA ILE A 408 -1.34 12.17 2.62
C ILE A 408 -0.12 12.40 3.52
N GLY A 409 -0.32 12.54 4.84
CA GLY A 409 0.73 12.87 5.80
C GLY A 409 0.98 14.37 5.96
N HIS A 410 1.64 14.74 7.04
CA HIS A 410 1.95 16.13 7.36
C HIS A 410 3.04 16.70 6.46
N ASP A 411 4.05 15.91 6.09
CA ASP A 411 5.20 16.35 5.31
C ASP A 411 4.80 16.60 3.84
N ALA A 412 4.02 15.73 3.23
CA ALA A 412 3.52 15.91 1.87
C ALA A 412 2.66 17.17 1.71
N LEU A 413 1.90 17.57 2.75
CA LEU A 413 1.12 18.82 2.76
C LEU A 413 1.98 20.09 2.78
N GLN A 414 3.28 19.99 3.07
CA GLN A 414 4.22 21.10 2.97
C GLN A 414 4.80 21.22 1.56
N VAL A 415 4.86 20.13 0.82
CA VAL A 415 5.40 20.07 -0.55
C VAL A 415 4.33 20.39 -1.59
N PHE A 416 3.08 19.91 -1.41
CA PHE A 416 2.02 20.03 -2.40
C PHE A 416 0.85 20.90 -1.92
N ASP A 417 0.36 21.77 -2.79
CA ASP A 417 -0.87 22.55 -2.60
C ASP A 417 -2.10 21.96 -3.35
N TYR A 418 -1.92 20.78 -3.95
CA TYR A 418 -2.92 19.99 -4.66
C TYR A 418 -2.85 18.52 -4.21
N ASP A 419 -3.75 17.67 -4.70
CA ASP A 419 -3.75 16.23 -4.43
C ASP A 419 -2.66 15.51 -5.26
N PRO A 420 -1.54 15.08 -4.64
CA PRO A 420 -0.45 14.40 -5.33
C PRO A 420 -0.64 12.88 -5.44
N GLY A 421 -1.85 12.36 -5.26
CA GLY A 421 -2.15 10.93 -5.38
C GLY A 421 -2.85 10.28 -4.19
N GLY A 422 -3.64 11.05 -3.43
CA GLY A 422 -4.42 10.53 -2.30
C GLY A 422 -5.64 9.69 -2.68
N GLY A 423 -5.67 9.06 -3.85
CA GLY A 423 -6.82 8.31 -4.35
C GLY A 423 -7.22 7.08 -3.51
N HIS A 424 -6.32 6.52 -2.72
CA HIS A 424 -6.55 5.31 -1.92
C HIS A 424 -6.76 5.59 -0.43
N VAL A 425 -6.90 6.86 -0.04
CA VAL A 425 -7.15 7.25 1.35
C VAL A 425 -8.63 7.20 1.71
N HIS A 426 -8.92 7.05 2.99
CA HIS A 426 -10.27 7.01 3.54
C HIS A 426 -10.55 8.20 4.48
N PRO A 427 -11.84 8.63 4.60
CA PRO A 427 -12.27 9.63 5.58
C PRO A 427 -12.47 8.98 6.95
N ASP A 428 -11.37 8.61 7.60
CA ASP A 428 -11.27 7.70 8.73
C ASP A 428 -10.48 8.27 9.93
N ALA A 429 -10.45 9.58 10.10
CA ALA A 429 -9.82 10.17 11.29
C ALA A 429 -10.54 9.72 12.58
N ASN A 430 -9.77 9.41 13.63
CA ASN A 430 -10.22 8.77 14.86
C ASN A 430 -10.84 7.37 14.68
N HIS A 431 -10.42 6.64 13.63
CA HIS A 431 -10.79 5.25 13.41
C HIS A 431 -9.79 4.30 14.06
N PHE A 432 -10.27 3.13 14.50
CA PHE A 432 -9.43 2.05 14.99
C PHE A 432 -9.94 0.68 14.53
N VAL A 433 -9.03 -0.28 14.50
CA VAL A 433 -9.34 -1.70 14.32
C VAL A 433 -8.76 -2.49 15.48
N LEU A 434 -9.37 -3.62 15.82
CA LEU A 434 -8.95 -4.50 16.91
C LEU A 434 -8.97 -5.96 16.46
N PHE A 435 -7.86 -6.64 16.65
CA PHE A 435 -7.66 -8.04 16.33
C PHE A 435 -7.13 -8.78 17.57
N ALA A 436 -7.72 -9.89 17.93
CA ALA A 436 -7.26 -10.73 19.05
C ALA A 436 -7.69 -12.19 18.86
N ASP A 437 -7.00 -13.11 19.50
CA ASP A 437 -7.26 -14.56 19.45
C ASP A 437 -7.37 -15.12 18.02
N GLY A 438 -6.62 -14.50 17.10
CA GLY A 438 -6.58 -14.91 15.70
C GLY A 438 -7.77 -14.47 14.87
N GLU A 439 -8.58 -13.48 15.32
CA GLU A 439 -9.79 -13.00 14.65
C GLU A 439 -9.97 -11.48 14.78
N TRP A 440 -10.70 -10.91 13.83
CA TRP A 440 -11.12 -9.52 13.89
C TRP A 440 -12.25 -9.33 14.92
N LEU A 441 -12.02 -8.49 15.92
CA LEU A 441 -13.03 -8.08 16.87
C LEU A 441 -13.73 -6.79 16.44
N ILE A 442 -12.96 -5.81 16.01
CA ILE A 442 -13.44 -4.55 15.39
C ILE A 442 -12.63 -4.35 14.12
N ARG A 443 -13.28 -4.11 13.01
CA ARG A 443 -12.62 -4.07 11.72
C ARG A 443 -12.96 -2.84 10.87
N ASP A 444 -12.22 -2.66 9.80
CA ASP A 444 -12.51 -1.79 8.66
C ASP A 444 -13.31 -2.56 7.60
N ASP A 445 -14.02 -1.86 6.73
CA ASP A 445 -14.67 -2.48 5.57
C ASP A 445 -13.65 -2.88 4.49
N GLY A 446 -12.49 -2.25 4.47
CA GLY A 446 -11.40 -2.53 3.55
C GLY A 446 -11.48 -1.73 2.26
N TYR A 447 -11.17 -2.37 1.14
CA TYR A 447 -10.97 -1.74 -0.16
C TYR A 447 -12.16 -0.92 -0.66
N CYS A 448 -11.88 0.35 -1.06
CA CYS A 448 -12.84 1.31 -1.59
C CYS A 448 -13.94 1.79 -0.63
N ALA A 449 -13.79 1.58 0.66
CA ALA A 449 -14.73 2.03 1.69
C ALA A 449 -14.61 3.53 2.00
N LYS A 450 -14.94 4.41 1.06
CA LYS A 450 -14.75 5.87 1.12
C LYS A 450 -15.85 6.63 1.87
N TRP A 451 -16.51 5.99 2.82
CA TRP A 451 -17.57 6.59 3.63
C TRP A 451 -17.20 6.52 5.11
N THR A 452 -17.22 7.66 5.78
CA THR A 452 -16.98 7.71 7.24
C THR A 452 -17.88 6.75 8.01
N ALA A 453 -19.10 6.55 7.51
CA ALA A 453 -20.07 5.61 8.07
C ALA A 453 -19.60 4.13 8.09
N GLN A 454 -18.57 3.78 7.34
CA GLN A 454 -17.98 2.43 7.27
C GLN A 454 -16.76 2.28 8.18
N HIS A 455 -16.43 3.31 8.97
CA HIS A 455 -15.31 3.35 9.89
C HIS A 455 -15.76 3.53 11.35
N ASN A 456 -14.90 3.17 12.28
CA ASN A 456 -15.19 3.20 13.73
C ASN A 456 -14.99 4.62 14.29
N THR A 457 -15.86 5.57 13.89
CA THR A 457 -15.74 6.98 14.21
C THR A 457 -17.12 7.69 14.28
N LEU A 458 -17.15 9.02 14.31
CA LEU A 458 -18.32 9.86 14.54
C LEU A 458 -19.03 10.29 13.26
N LEU A 459 -20.36 10.25 13.26
CA LEU A 459 -21.21 10.98 12.31
C LEU A 459 -21.92 12.14 13.02
N VAL A 460 -22.06 13.28 12.31
CA VAL A 460 -22.77 14.48 12.75
C VAL A 460 -23.93 14.76 11.79
N ASP A 461 -25.17 14.75 12.27
CA ASP A 461 -26.39 14.81 11.44
C ASP A 461 -26.39 13.77 10.30
N GLY A 462 -25.84 12.57 10.54
CA GLY A 462 -25.66 11.50 9.55
C GLY A 462 -24.63 11.79 8.45
N GLN A 463 -23.83 12.85 8.59
CA GLN A 463 -22.75 13.22 7.67
C GLN A 463 -21.38 12.89 8.27
N GLY A 464 -20.48 12.41 7.46
CA GLY A 464 -19.11 12.09 7.84
C GLY A 464 -18.10 13.19 7.60
N GLN A 465 -16.86 12.78 7.50
CA GLN A 465 -15.70 13.64 7.32
C GLN A 465 -15.59 14.14 5.88
N MET A 466 -14.79 15.17 5.68
CA MET A 466 -14.47 15.66 4.33
C MET A 466 -13.81 14.56 3.50
N GLY A 467 -14.16 14.50 2.23
CA GLY A 467 -13.67 13.48 1.30
C GLY A 467 -14.52 12.22 1.23
N GLU A 468 -15.55 12.05 2.09
CA GLU A 468 -16.42 10.89 2.00
C GLU A 468 -17.16 10.80 0.66
N GLY A 469 -17.38 9.59 0.15
CA GLY A 469 -17.99 9.33 -1.14
C GLY A 469 -17.14 9.73 -2.34
N ALA A 470 -15.93 10.24 -2.11
CA ALA A 470 -14.99 10.52 -3.18
C ALA A 470 -14.57 9.21 -3.83
N GLN A 471 -14.89 9.07 -5.10
CA GLN A 471 -14.27 8.05 -5.92
C GLN A 471 -12.83 8.48 -6.24
N TRP A 472 -11.99 7.52 -6.59
CA TRP A 472 -10.62 7.72 -7.00
C TRP A 472 -10.48 8.95 -7.91
N PHE A 473 -9.50 9.81 -7.62
CA PHE A 473 -9.09 10.90 -8.49
C PHE A 473 -10.13 11.99 -8.77
N ARG A 474 -11.17 12.16 -7.97
CA ARG A 474 -12.19 13.18 -8.22
C ARG A 474 -12.21 14.31 -7.21
N GLY A 475 -11.08 15.00 -7.01
CA GLY A 475 -11.08 16.40 -6.59
C GLY A 475 -11.66 16.79 -5.23
N SER A 476 -12.11 15.87 -4.37
CA SER A 476 -12.56 16.18 -3.01
C SER A 476 -11.42 16.23 -2.00
N ILE A 477 -10.30 15.61 -2.31
CA ILE A 477 -9.09 15.61 -1.48
C ILE A 477 -8.42 16.98 -1.35
N PRO A 478 -8.40 17.90 -2.35
CA PRO A 478 -7.75 19.19 -2.19
C PRO A 478 -8.22 20.02 -1.00
N LEU A 479 -9.50 19.97 -0.65
CA LEU A 479 -10.02 20.66 0.54
C LEU A 479 -9.72 19.90 1.83
N SER A 480 -9.89 18.58 1.81
CA SER A 480 -9.60 17.72 2.95
C SER A 480 -8.12 17.48 3.17
N ALA A 481 -7.27 17.59 2.12
CA ALA A 481 -5.82 17.53 2.27
C ALA A 481 -5.26 18.66 3.16
N LYS A 482 -5.98 19.76 3.34
CA LYS A 482 -5.61 20.85 4.26
C LYS A 482 -6.05 20.61 5.70
N ALA A 483 -6.91 19.63 5.95
CA ALA A 483 -7.31 19.24 7.29
C ALA A 483 -6.12 18.60 8.04
N ARG A 484 -6.01 18.89 9.32
CA ARG A 484 -4.92 18.46 10.18
C ARG A 484 -5.43 17.70 11.41
N PRO A 485 -6.21 16.63 11.24
CA PRO A 485 -6.45 15.71 12.35
C PRO A 485 -5.09 15.18 12.82
N ARG A 486 -4.94 14.95 14.13
CA ARG A 486 -3.62 14.61 14.67
C ARG A 486 -3.69 13.78 15.94
N ILE A 487 -2.68 12.99 16.16
CA ILE A 487 -2.42 12.32 17.43
C ILE A 487 -1.71 13.31 18.35
N LEU A 488 -2.26 13.51 19.55
CA LEU A 488 -1.76 14.44 20.57
C LEU A 488 -0.83 13.72 21.56
N ARG A 489 -1.07 12.42 21.79
CA ARG A 489 -0.34 11.60 22.73
C ARG A 489 -0.37 10.13 22.29
N ALA A 490 0.74 9.43 22.41
CA ALA A 490 0.84 7.98 22.24
C ALA A 490 1.92 7.48 23.21
N GLU A 491 1.51 6.82 24.26
CA GLU A 491 2.39 6.32 25.33
C GLU A 491 2.06 4.89 25.65
N SER A 492 3.08 4.11 26.02
CA SER A 492 2.97 2.69 26.33
C SER A 492 3.68 2.35 27.64
N THR A 493 3.04 1.48 28.39
CA THR A 493 3.65 0.72 29.48
C THR A 493 3.40 -0.78 29.25
N ASP A 494 3.92 -1.63 30.11
CA ASP A 494 3.70 -3.08 30.00
C ASP A 494 2.21 -3.44 30.03
N ASP A 495 1.41 -2.69 30.76
CA ASP A 495 0.01 -2.98 31.06
C ASP A 495 -1.00 -2.07 30.37
N LEU A 496 -0.57 -0.93 29.83
CA LEU A 496 -1.49 0.11 29.34
C LEU A 496 -0.86 0.94 28.23
N ASP A 497 -1.58 1.08 27.13
CA ASP A 497 -1.27 2.10 26.13
C ASP A 497 -2.33 3.20 26.19
N ILE A 498 -1.89 4.45 26.10
CA ILE A 498 -2.75 5.63 26.06
C ILE A 498 -2.50 6.38 24.75
N ILE A 499 -3.54 6.47 23.93
CA ILE A 499 -3.51 7.26 22.70
C ILE A 499 -4.57 8.34 22.79
N VAL A 500 -4.21 9.58 22.46
CA VAL A 500 -5.14 10.72 22.43
C VAL A 500 -5.01 11.42 21.09
N ALA A 501 -6.13 11.69 20.45
CA ALA A 501 -6.14 12.33 19.14
C ALA A 501 -7.31 13.28 18.97
N ASP A 502 -7.19 14.29 18.10
CA ASP A 502 -8.24 15.23 17.75
C ASP A 502 -8.52 15.21 16.25
N ALA A 503 -9.75 14.87 15.90
CA ALA A 503 -10.25 14.78 14.54
C ALA A 503 -11.18 15.96 14.14
N ALA A 504 -11.29 17.02 14.92
CA ALA A 504 -12.22 18.11 14.63
C ALA A 504 -12.04 18.70 13.23
N GLU A 505 -10.81 18.87 12.80
CA GLU A 505 -10.49 19.42 11.48
C GLU A 505 -10.83 18.50 10.31
N ALA A 506 -11.10 17.21 10.54
CA ALA A 506 -11.55 16.29 9.49
C ALA A 506 -12.97 16.58 9.03
N TYR A 507 -13.76 17.29 9.84
CA TYR A 507 -15.16 17.62 9.52
C TYR A 507 -15.27 18.96 8.78
N ALA A 508 -16.24 19.03 7.85
CA ALA A 508 -16.52 20.28 7.17
C ALA A 508 -16.98 21.37 8.17
N LYS A 509 -16.58 22.62 7.94
CA LYS A 509 -16.92 23.77 8.82
C LYS A 509 -18.42 23.88 9.12
N LYS A 510 -19.30 23.47 8.19
CA LYS A 510 -20.76 23.46 8.36
C LYS A 510 -21.24 22.46 9.42
N ALA A 511 -20.51 21.41 9.70
CA ALA A 511 -20.82 20.45 10.77
C ALA A 511 -20.65 21.09 12.15
N GLY A 512 -19.80 22.12 12.25
CA GLY A 512 -19.60 22.90 13.47
C GLY A 512 -18.82 22.17 14.55
N VAL A 513 -18.05 21.15 14.22
CA VAL A 513 -17.20 20.43 15.19
C VAL A 513 -16.07 21.35 15.62
N GLU A 514 -16.00 21.66 16.93
CA GLU A 514 -14.94 22.46 17.55
C GLU A 514 -13.91 21.59 18.24
N ARG A 515 -14.32 20.43 18.74
CA ARG A 515 -13.48 19.41 19.36
C ARG A 515 -14.06 18.04 19.10
N PHE A 516 -13.25 17.10 18.68
CA PHE A 516 -13.53 15.67 18.70
C PHE A 516 -12.27 14.95 19.14
N THR A 517 -12.03 15.00 20.46
CA THR A 517 -10.91 14.31 21.07
C THR A 517 -11.32 12.89 21.42
N ARG A 518 -10.57 11.91 20.90
CA ARG A 518 -10.71 10.49 21.25
C ARG A 518 -9.52 10.05 22.09
N HIS A 519 -9.81 9.43 23.23
CA HIS A 519 -8.85 8.75 24.06
C HIS A 519 -9.05 7.24 23.91
N LEU A 520 -7.98 6.52 23.62
CA LEU A 520 -7.93 5.07 23.57
C LEU A 520 -7.05 4.59 24.73
N LEU A 521 -7.62 3.77 25.61
CA LEU A 521 -6.92 3.14 26.71
C LEU A 521 -6.90 1.63 26.44
N PHE A 522 -5.80 1.14 25.91
CA PHE A 522 -5.63 -0.29 25.69
C PHE A 522 -5.07 -0.93 26.97
N VAL A 523 -5.98 -1.46 27.79
CA VAL A 523 -5.68 -2.14 29.04
C VAL A 523 -5.36 -3.60 28.71
N LYS A 524 -4.08 -3.89 28.70
CA LYS A 524 -3.58 -5.20 28.28
C LYS A 524 -3.92 -6.27 29.30
N PRO A 525 -4.23 -7.53 28.91
CA PRO A 525 -4.19 -7.98 27.51
C PRO A 525 -5.55 -7.89 26.77
N ALA A 526 -6.66 -7.58 27.42
CA ALA A 526 -7.97 -7.95 26.88
C ALA A 526 -9.08 -6.88 27.04
N ALA A 527 -8.72 -5.60 27.12
CA ALA A 527 -9.73 -4.54 27.10
C ALA A 527 -9.23 -3.27 26.38
N LEU A 528 -10.14 -2.63 25.66
CA LEU A 528 -9.98 -1.31 25.07
C LEU A 528 -11.10 -0.39 25.53
N ILE A 529 -10.76 0.76 26.07
CA ILE A 529 -11.73 1.78 26.46
C ILE A 529 -11.58 2.97 25.54
N VAL A 530 -12.66 3.36 24.90
CA VAL A 530 -12.73 4.50 23.98
C VAL A 530 -13.50 5.61 24.65
N VAL A 531 -12.87 6.76 24.88
CA VAL A 531 -13.53 7.95 25.44
C VAL A 531 -13.52 9.06 24.40
N ASP A 532 -14.72 9.52 24.04
CA ASP A 532 -14.93 10.58 23.06
C ASP A 532 -15.41 11.86 23.75
N ASP A 533 -14.68 12.95 23.60
CA ASP A 533 -15.06 14.28 24.08
C ASP A 533 -15.36 15.19 22.87
N ILE A 534 -16.65 15.49 22.67
CA ILE A 534 -17.19 16.13 21.48
C ILE A 534 -17.81 17.47 21.87
N VAL A 535 -17.40 18.54 21.18
CA VAL A 535 -17.95 19.89 21.30
C VAL A 535 -18.28 20.45 19.92
N LEU A 536 -19.48 20.98 19.81
CA LEU A 536 -20.03 21.55 18.57
C LEU A 536 -20.48 23.01 18.82
N LYS A 537 -20.48 23.81 17.75
CA LYS A 537 -21.01 25.19 17.75
C LYS A 537 -22.50 25.29 18.06
N ALA A 538 -23.25 24.26 17.76
CA ALA A 538 -24.70 24.18 17.94
C ALA A 538 -25.14 22.72 18.10
N PRO A 539 -26.31 22.47 18.76
CA PRO A 539 -26.82 21.14 18.93
C PRO A 539 -27.07 20.40 17.62
N ARG A 540 -26.55 19.15 17.51
CA ARG A 540 -26.63 18.27 16.35
C ARG A 540 -27.00 16.85 16.79
N ASP A 541 -27.43 16.03 15.85
CA ASP A 541 -27.52 14.58 16.03
C ASP A 541 -26.11 13.99 15.99
N LEU A 542 -25.75 13.20 17.01
CA LEU A 542 -24.44 12.58 17.16
C LEU A 542 -24.55 11.07 17.22
N GLU A 543 -23.78 10.37 16.42
CA GLU A 543 -23.74 8.91 16.34
C GLU A 543 -22.29 8.43 16.22
N LEU A 544 -21.85 7.63 17.18
CA LEU A 544 -20.62 6.86 17.11
C LEU A 544 -20.92 5.51 16.49
N ARG A 545 -20.08 5.08 15.59
CA ARG A 545 -20.18 3.80 14.89
C ARG A 545 -19.02 2.90 15.25
N PHE A 546 -19.33 1.60 15.36
CA PHE A 546 -18.36 0.53 15.55
C PHE A 546 -18.77 -0.66 14.69
N HIS A 547 -17.81 -1.32 14.06
CA HIS A 547 -18.03 -2.44 13.15
C HIS A 547 -17.46 -3.73 13.73
N PRO A 548 -18.25 -4.48 14.53
CA PRO A 548 -17.81 -5.78 15.03
C PRO A 548 -17.50 -6.75 13.89
N GLY A 549 -16.42 -7.49 14.01
CA GLY A 549 -16.07 -8.58 13.12
C GLY A 549 -17.04 -9.78 13.23
N PRO A 550 -17.43 -10.19 14.45
CA PRO A 550 -18.39 -11.28 14.65
C PRO A 550 -19.77 -11.00 14.05
N GLN A 551 -20.38 -12.04 13.52
CA GLN A 551 -21.62 -11.93 12.74
C GLN A 551 -22.90 -11.98 13.57
N GLU A 552 -22.86 -12.58 14.75
CA GLU A 552 -24.03 -12.75 15.60
C GLU A 552 -23.75 -12.22 17.00
N GLY A 553 -24.72 -11.54 17.57
CA GLY A 553 -24.63 -11.00 18.92
C GLY A 553 -25.99 -10.79 19.55
N GLU A 554 -26.00 -10.68 20.87
CA GLU A 554 -27.19 -10.47 21.67
C GLU A 554 -26.99 -9.33 22.67
N GLU A 555 -28.04 -8.64 22.98
CA GLU A 555 -28.05 -7.67 24.07
C GLU A 555 -28.16 -8.38 25.43
N GLN A 556 -27.21 -8.10 26.32
CA GLN A 556 -27.20 -8.56 27.71
C GLN A 556 -27.16 -7.35 28.65
N GLY A 557 -28.33 -6.89 29.07
CA GLY A 557 -28.45 -5.65 29.84
C GLY A 557 -28.09 -4.44 28.97
N ALA A 558 -27.01 -3.74 29.31
CA ALA A 558 -26.52 -2.61 28.52
C ALA A 558 -25.34 -2.98 27.58
N ALA A 559 -24.89 -4.20 27.66
CA ALA A 559 -23.79 -4.68 26.81
C ALA A 559 -24.32 -5.43 25.58
N PHE A 560 -23.62 -5.32 24.48
CA PHE A 560 -23.77 -6.17 23.30
C PHE A 560 -22.67 -7.22 23.35
N ILE A 561 -23.06 -8.48 23.32
CA ILE A 561 -22.13 -9.63 23.36
C ILE A 561 -22.18 -10.31 22.01
N CYS A 562 -21.04 -10.49 21.38
CA CYS A 562 -20.93 -11.23 20.12
C CYS A 562 -19.78 -12.23 20.17
N ARG A 563 -19.89 -13.30 19.37
CA ARG A 563 -18.90 -14.37 19.29
C ARG A 563 -18.32 -14.47 17.88
N THR A 564 -17.02 -14.67 17.81
CA THR A 564 -16.31 -14.98 16.57
C THR A 564 -16.51 -16.44 16.16
N GLU A 565 -16.07 -16.77 14.95
CA GLU A 565 -16.12 -18.17 14.45
C GLU A 565 -15.28 -19.12 15.28
N LYS A 566 -14.14 -18.68 15.83
CA LYS A 566 -13.28 -19.46 16.71
C LYS A 566 -13.74 -19.48 18.17
N GLY A 567 -14.81 -18.77 18.49
CA GLY A 567 -15.41 -18.76 19.81
C GLY A 567 -15.02 -17.59 20.70
N THR A 568 -14.09 -16.72 20.29
CA THR A 568 -13.75 -15.53 21.07
C THR A 568 -14.99 -14.69 21.33
N THR A 569 -15.23 -14.34 22.57
CA THR A 569 -16.36 -13.51 22.97
C THR A 569 -15.92 -12.06 23.07
N LEU A 570 -16.58 -11.17 22.32
CA LEU A 570 -16.44 -9.72 22.42
C LEU A 570 -17.64 -9.13 23.17
N ARG A 571 -17.37 -8.30 24.18
CA ARG A 571 -18.34 -7.49 24.90
C ARG A 571 -18.13 -6.02 24.55
N ILE A 572 -19.19 -5.37 24.05
CA ILE A 572 -19.21 -3.92 23.78
C ILE A 572 -20.18 -3.29 24.76
N GLU A 573 -19.75 -2.35 25.57
CA GLU A 573 -20.58 -1.74 26.61
C GLU A 573 -20.41 -0.23 26.68
N PRO A 574 -21.44 0.58 26.37
CA PRO A 574 -21.46 2.00 26.70
C PRO A 574 -21.49 2.18 28.22
N LEU A 575 -20.49 2.85 28.76
CA LEU A 575 -20.31 3.13 30.17
C LEU A 575 -21.07 4.40 30.60
N THR A 576 -21.10 5.40 29.72
CA THR A 576 -21.94 6.61 29.87
C THR A 576 -23.27 6.38 29.19
N ARG A 577 -24.38 6.43 29.96
CA ARG A 577 -25.70 5.96 29.50
C ARG A 577 -26.77 7.04 29.43
N ASP A 578 -26.52 8.19 30.02
CA ASP A 578 -27.51 9.26 30.11
C ASP A 578 -27.85 9.86 28.75
N GLY A 579 -29.09 9.67 28.31
CA GLY A 579 -29.56 10.17 27.03
C GLY A 579 -28.98 9.44 25.80
N VAL A 580 -28.44 8.25 25.98
CA VAL A 580 -27.80 7.43 24.92
C VAL A 580 -28.73 6.28 24.53
N SER A 581 -28.77 5.98 23.23
CA SER A 581 -29.37 4.76 22.66
C SER A 581 -28.29 3.95 21.95
N THR A 582 -28.48 2.65 21.92
CA THR A 582 -27.65 1.70 21.18
C THR A 582 -28.47 0.92 20.18
N SER A 583 -27.87 0.50 19.10
CA SER A 583 -28.48 -0.48 18.18
C SER A 583 -27.39 -1.36 17.53
N ALA A 584 -27.78 -2.59 17.25
CA ALA A 584 -26.96 -3.52 16.48
C ALA A 584 -27.72 -3.93 15.22
N THR A 585 -27.05 -3.87 14.06
CA THR A 585 -27.68 -4.17 12.77
C THR A 585 -26.63 -4.62 11.75
N ILE A 586 -27.07 -5.08 10.60
CA ILE A 586 -26.23 -5.35 9.44
C ILE A 586 -26.53 -4.30 8.38
N VAL A 587 -25.51 -3.70 7.81
CA VAL A 587 -25.60 -2.74 6.71
C VAL A 587 -24.79 -3.24 5.52
N VAL A 588 -25.24 -2.90 4.32
CA VAL A 588 -24.46 -3.18 3.11
C VAL A 588 -23.42 -2.09 2.96
N ALA A 589 -22.16 -2.46 2.91
CA ALA A 589 -21.07 -1.54 2.71
C ALA A 589 -21.17 -0.83 1.35
N GLN A 590 -20.98 0.49 1.36
CA GLN A 590 -20.96 1.30 0.13
C GLN A 590 -19.57 1.28 -0.46
N GLY A 591 -19.33 0.44 -1.43
CA GLY A 591 -18.03 0.30 -2.09
C GLY A 591 -18.08 -0.67 -3.25
N ASN A 592 -16.92 -0.97 -3.85
CA ASN A 592 -16.85 -1.86 -5.01
C ASN A 592 -17.24 -3.31 -4.70
N HIS A 593 -17.28 -3.71 -3.44
CA HIS A 593 -17.49 -5.11 -3.06
C HIS A 593 -18.86 -5.39 -2.43
N GLY A 594 -19.61 -4.37 -1.96
CA GLY A 594 -20.96 -4.51 -1.44
C GLY A 594 -21.11 -5.55 -0.31
N ASN A 595 -20.05 -5.72 0.50
CA ASN A 595 -20.07 -6.70 1.59
C ASN A 595 -21.02 -6.30 2.70
N ASP A 596 -21.62 -7.28 3.37
CA ASP A 596 -22.33 -7.05 4.62
C ASP A 596 -21.35 -6.60 5.70
N LEU A 597 -21.71 -5.54 6.40
CA LEU A 597 -20.92 -4.94 7.45
C LEU A 597 -21.75 -4.89 8.73
N HIS A 598 -21.27 -5.51 9.80
CA HIS A 598 -21.91 -5.41 11.11
C HIS A 598 -21.70 -4.02 11.66
N LEU A 599 -22.75 -3.47 12.25
CA LEU A 599 -22.77 -2.12 12.79
C LEU A 599 -23.35 -2.14 14.20
N TYR A 600 -22.58 -1.63 15.14
CA TYR A 600 -23.05 -1.27 16.47
C TYR A 600 -22.98 0.26 16.61
N THR A 601 -24.08 0.89 16.98
CA THR A 601 -24.14 2.36 17.14
C THR A 601 -24.37 2.75 18.59
N VAL A 602 -23.76 3.87 18.96
CA VAL A 602 -24.00 4.60 20.22
C VAL A 602 -24.38 6.02 19.82
N ALA A 603 -25.60 6.44 20.12
CA ALA A 603 -26.14 7.71 19.65
C ALA A 603 -26.87 8.48 20.73
N MET A 604 -26.85 9.81 20.65
CA MET A 604 -27.62 10.67 21.55
C MET A 604 -29.11 10.70 21.16
N HIS A 605 -30.00 10.53 22.12
CA HIS A 605 -31.47 10.62 21.90
C HIS A 605 -31.93 11.99 21.39
N LYS A 606 -31.18 13.05 21.71
CA LYS A 606 -31.51 14.44 21.37
C LYS A 606 -30.29 15.15 20.85
N LYS A 607 -30.51 16.11 19.97
CA LYS A 607 -29.47 17.02 19.51
C LYS A 607 -28.75 17.67 20.69
N THR A 608 -27.44 17.58 20.68
CA THR A 608 -26.58 18.18 21.72
C THR A 608 -25.43 18.92 21.09
N ALA A 609 -24.89 19.92 21.81
CA ALA A 609 -23.66 20.62 21.44
C ALA A 609 -22.44 20.05 22.16
N THR A 610 -22.64 19.26 23.19
CA THR A 610 -21.55 18.63 23.93
C THR A 610 -21.91 17.18 24.25
N TRP A 611 -20.96 16.29 24.09
CA TRP A 611 -21.13 14.89 24.44
C TRP A 611 -19.81 14.30 24.89
N ARG A 612 -19.79 13.72 26.08
CA ARG A 612 -18.71 12.88 26.55
C ARG A 612 -19.20 11.46 26.65
N ASN A 613 -18.63 10.58 25.86
CA ASN A 613 -19.00 9.17 25.80
C ASN A 613 -17.81 8.30 26.19
N ALA A 614 -18.09 7.21 26.91
CA ALA A 614 -17.13 6.14 27.14
C ALA A 614 -17.75 4.82 26.71
N THR A 615 -17.07 4.08 25.85
CA THR A 615 -17.45 2.74 25.40
C THR A 615 -16.31 1.77 25.67
N ALA A 616 -16.59 0.67 26.36
CA ALA A 616 -15.64 -0.38 26.65
C ALA A 616 -15.80 -1.55 25.68
N PHE A 617 -14.68 -2.10 25.24
CA PHE A 617 -14.54 -3.33 24.49
C PHE A 617 -13.68 -4.27 25.33
N SER A 618 -14.24 -5.41 25.72
CA SER A 618 -13.45 -6.45 26.37
C SER A 618 -13.69 -7.79 25.69
N TRP A 619 -12.70 -8.67 25.71
CA TRP A 619 -12.78 -9.95 25.04
C TRP A 619 -12.16 -11.07 25.87
N ALA A 620 -12.56 -12.29 25.53
CA ALA A 620 -11.98 -13.50 26.12
C ALA A 620 -12.01 -14.63 25.10
N PRO A 621 -11.04 -15.56 25.16
CA PRO A 621 -11.02 -16.74 24.30
C PRO A 621 -12.21 -17.66 24.55
N ASP A 622 -12.39 -18.66 23.69
CA ASP A 622 -13.49 -19.63 23.82
C ASP A 622 -13.50 -20.29 25.20
N GLY A 623 -14.72 -20.40 25.75
CA GLY A 623 -14.94 -20.97 27.09
C GLY A 623 -14.73 -20.00 28.25
N GLU A 624 -14.22 -18.80 28.03
CA GLU A 624 -14.03 -17.76 29.03
C GLU A 624 -15.03 -16.61 28.85
N GLN A 625 -15.16 -15.75 29.87
CA GLN A 625 -16.04 -14.58 29.83
C GLN A 625 -15.20 -13.30 29.84
N PRO A 626 -15.51 -12.33 28.95
CA PRO A 626 -14.89 -11.02 28.98
C PRO A 626 -15.08 -10.34 30.34
N GLN A 627 -14.02 -9.76 30.87
CA GLN A 627 -14.11 -9.01 32.13
C GLN A 627 -14.97 -7.75 31.91
N PRO A 628 -15.95 -7.47 32.80
CA PRO A 628 -16.67 -6.22 32.72
C PRO A 628 -15.77 -5.05 33.09
N VAL A 629 -16.02 -3.91 32.45
CA VAL A 629 -15.35 -2.66 32.81
C VAL A 629 -16.29 -1.87 33.72
N THR A 630 -15.82 -1.50 34.89
CA THR A 630 -16.58 -0.60 35.79
C THR A 630 -16.10 0.83 35.57
N PHE A 631 -17.01 1.78 35.77
CA PHE A 631 -16.84 3.19 35.51
C PHE A 631 -17.27 4.05 36.69
N ALA A 632 -16.48 5.08 37.00
CA ALA A 632 -16.81 6.10 38.00
C ALA A 632 -16.32 7.47 37.55
N GLU A 633 -17.09 8.52 37.84
CA GLU A 633 -16.66 9.91 37.60
C GLU A 633 -16.36 10.60 38.94
N ASP A 634 -15.27 11.36 38.96
CA ASP A 634 -14.94 12.24 40.08
C ASP A 634 -14.56 13.64 39.50
N GLY A 635 -15.54 14.52 39.50
CA GLY A 635 -15.42 15.84 38.89
C GLY A 635 -15.20 15.77 37.39
N ALA A 636 -14.04 16.21 36.92
CA ALA A 636 -13.68 16.13 35.50
C ALA A 636 -12.98 14.81 35.13
N SER A 637 -12.61 13.99 36.11
CA SER A 637 -11.86 12.77 35.91
C SER A 637 -12.78 11.57 35.74
N MET A 638 -12.40 10.67 34.84
CA MET A 638 -13.06 9.40 34.56
C MET A 638 -12.15 8.26 35.00
N HIS A 639 -12.68 7.32 35.77
CA HIS A 639 -11.95 6.17 36.29
C HIS A 639 -12.57 4.87 35.76
N PHE A 640 -11.75 4.02 35.19
CA PHE A 640 -12.16 2.75 34.59
C PHE A 640 -11.42 1.62 35.31
N THR A 641 -12.16 0.60 35.76
CA THR A 641 -11.56 -0.58 36.39
C THR A 641 -11.83 -1.82 35.56
N VAL A 642 -10.76 -2.52 35.20
CA VAL A 642 -10.77 -3.79 34.47
C VAL A 642 -10.06 -4.82 35.35
N GLY A 643 -10.79 -5.78 35.89
CA GLY A 643 -10.27 -6.69 36.92
C GLY A 643 -9.80 -5.95 38.16
N ASP A 644 -8.53 -6.04 38.48
CA ASP A 644 -7.87 -5.37 39.63
C ASP A 644 -7.19 -4.03 39.25
N ARG A 645 -7.27 -3.62 37.99
CA ARG A 645 -6.60 -2.41 37.46
C ARG A 645 -7.55 -1.25 37.33
N THR A 646 -7.15 -0.09 37.84
CA THR A 646 -7.90 1.16 37.66
C THR A 646 -7.05 2.16 36.89
N VAL A 647 -7.62 2.69 35.82
CA VAL A 647 -7.02 3.72 34.96
C VAL A 647 -7.88 4.96 35.02
N GLY A 648 -7.27 6.12 35.26
CA GLY A 648 -7.93 7.41 35.30
C GLY A 648 -7.47 8.35 34.17
N ILE A 649 -8.41 9.06 33.57
CA ILE A 649 -8.13 10.17 32.63
C ILE A 649 -8.94 11.40 33.00
N THR A 650 -8.44 12.55 32.57
CA THR A 650 -9.18 13.82 32.54
C THR A 650 -9.27 14.26 31.09
N PRO A 651 -10.40 13.98 30.42
CA PRO A 651 -10.57 14.25 28.98
C PRO A 651 -10.57 15.74 28.65
#